data_ed29050e4a24cc6749e50c64ef663475
#
_entry.id   ed29050e4a24cc6749e50c64ef663475
#
_cell.length_a   1.000
_cell.length_b   1.000
_cell.length_c   1.000
_cell.angle_alpha   90.00
_cell.angle_beta   90.00
_cell.angle_gamma   90.00
#
_symmetry.space_group_name_H-M   'P 1'
#
loop_
_entity.id
_entity.type
_entity.pdbx_description
1 polymer ?
#
loop_
_entity_poly.entity_id
_entity_poly.type
_entity_poly.pdbx_seq_one_letter_code
_entity_poly.pdbx_strand_id
1 'polypeptide(L)'
;MKKIGKSLRMLLVLLCVGVSGCVEHFLEGNLYTFTGETVGTYLEQHEDVYGDFIEILNRTGYMSLLKAYGTYTCFAPTNEALERFCVEQDSIWRQSLLPGSKREVWTGVTSPRLEELSDSMCYVLAQTHILAKRVLSMDFDGSDVLREKNLNDRFLTVTYGVNEDLRSLIYINDALLLQSDQEVENGVIHTMGDVVNPSANMVPQQIADTPFLSIFDAALRMTGLDDVMQEYSDMDYVRIDESYPAHRYFGYTAFCEPDEVFARYGIHNVEDLIHQCHEWYPEATDPDFESPNNALNHFLRYHLLDRKLLYSRAVCHDIEKYQEGSLVFHSELMFQAKADRNEYLETMQGTMIKMSCPLSAIVYGDELVLNYSKRHIREDDPYHCPAGEHGAMVNVHVLRPEEVRADKERYPQYNQDALNGSILLIDEPLIYDEDVMVGFVLNEPIRIDASSVIPELTTNNIRWGDNPDFIMAGYYNVTLIPEGYSDCIQYYTPDPHFRYVGNAISANSYQGDEIIFDVEGDIAMRLPHVPAGTYELRLAYTSYDNRATVQFYVDNVITGIPIDLSVLANDPRVGWVRDSETTDNGVANDKQMKNRGFLKGLTSQKVINGSITGRDSPQCLRVVLTTKYFSENDHWIRVKPVGDNTGKGVQVDYFELVPMGWLRDESIPLEDKRK
;
A
#
# COMPACT_ATOMS: atom_id res chain seq x y z
N MET A 1 56.50 30.49 -45.93
CA MET A 1 55.32 29.65 -46.09
C MET A 1 55.59 28.13 -46.27
N LYS A 2 56.81 27.64 -46.44
CA LYS A 2 57.10 26.19 -46.61
C LYS A 2 57.39 25.42 -45.29
N LYS A 3 57.60 26.11 -44.17
CA LYS A 3 57.89 25.45 -42.87
C LYS A 3 56.64 25.14 -42.03
N ILE A 4 55.53 25.87 -42.26
CA ILE A 4 54.29 25.66 -41.54
C ILE A 4 53.52 24.40 -42.03
N GLY A 5 53.66 24.04 -43.29
CA GLY A 5 53.02 22.86 -43.87
C GLY A 5 53.57 21.51 -43.38
N LYS A 6 54.86 21.47 -42.97
CA LYS A 6 55.45 20.23 -42.44
C LYS A 6 55.05 19.97 -40.98
N SER A 7 54.99 21.00 -40.15
CA SER A 7 54.53 20.87 -38.74
C SER A 7 53.04 20.53 -38.64
N LEU A 8 52.20 21.05 -39.55
CA LEU A 8 50.75 20.74 -39.56
C LEU A 8 50.50 19.30 -40.08
N ARG A 9 51.28 18.79 -41.03
CA ARG A 9 51.22 17.39 -41.47
C ARG A 9 51.73 16.42 -40.42
N MET A 10 52.73 16.79 -39.63
CA MET A 10 53.25 15.96 -38.53
C MET A 10 52.30 15.95 -37.36
N LEU A 11 51.55 17.06 -37.09
CA LEU A 11 50.50 17.12 -36.10
C LEU A 11 49.26 16.28 -36.48
N LEU A 12 48.93 16.28 -37.79
CA LEU A 12 47.80 15.48 -38.31
C LEU A 12 48.12 13.97 -38.31
N VAL A 13 49.37 13.56 -38.56
CA VAL A 13 49.82 12.16 -38.47
C VAL A 13 49.87 11.71 -37.00
N LEU A 14 50.30 12.57 -36.07
CA LEU A 14 50.27 12.28 -34.62
C LEU A 14 48.84 12.18 -34.08
N LEU A 15 47.90 12.98 -34.65
CA LEU A 15 46.46 12.88 -34.27
C LEU A 15 45.82 11.59 -34.81
N CYS A 16 46.20 11.14 -36.01
CA CYS A 16 45.69 9.88 -36.59
C CYS A 16 46.27 8.63 -35.91
N VAL A 17 47.49 8.68 -35.39
CA VAL A 17 48.10 7.54 -34.62
C VAL A 17 47.55 7.50 -33.22
N GLY A 18 47.13 8.64 -32.64
CA GLY A 18 46.53 8.69 -31.28
C GLY A 18 45.10 8.16 -31.23
N VAL A 19 44.37 8.12 -32.38
CA VAL A 19 42.98 7.61 -32.45
C VAL A 19 42.91 6.11 -32.77
N SER A 20 43.98 5.54 -33.38
CA SER A 20 44.04 4.10 -33.68
C SER A 20 44.48 3.22 -32.49
N GLY A 21 44.98 3.81 -31.39
CA GLY A 21 45.45 3.06 -30.25
C GLY A 21 44.44 2.86 -29.12
N CYS A 22 43.29 3.50 -29.22
CA CYS A 22 42.26 3.42 -28.14
C CYS A 22 41.05 2.51 -28.45
N VAL A 23 41.00 1.91 -29.66
CA VAL A 23 39.80 1.12 -30.04
C VAL A 23 40.01 -0.39 -29.77
N GLU A 24 41.24 -0.88 -29.70
CA GLU A 24 41.46 -2.32 -29.48
C GLU A 24 41.55 -2.73 -27.98
N HIS A 25 41.82 -1.80 -27.08
CA HIS A 25 41.84 -2.13 -25.64
C HIS A 25 40.51 -1.98 -24.91
N PHE A 26 39.47 -1.39 -25.57
CA PHE A 26 38.17 -1.25 -24.94
C PHE A 26 37.23 -2.43 -25.23
N LEU A 27 37.55 -3.30 -26.16
CA LEU A 27 36.69 -4.44 -26.54
C LEU A 27 37.17 -5.78 -25.90
N GLU A 28 38.39 -5.89 -25.43
CA GLU A 28 38.84 -7.12 -24.75
C GLU A 28 38.77 -7.06 -23.23
N GLY A 29 38.50 -5.90 -22.63
CA GLY A 29 38.47 -5.73 -21.18
C GLY A 29 37.07 -5.91 -20.52
N ASN A 30 35.99 -6.05 -21.29
CA ASN A 30 34.63 -6.13 -20.77
C ASN A 30 33.80 -7.34 -21.27
N LEU A 31 34.46 -8.34 -21.82
CA LEU A 31 33.85 -9.66 -21.89
C LEU A 31 34.07 -10.35 -20.55
N TYR A 32 33.25 -10.06 -19.58
CA TYR A 32 33.03 -10.95 -18.46
C TYR A 32 32.51 -12.27 -19.04
N THR A 33 33.43 -13.20 -19.33
CA THR A 33 33.07 -14.60 -19.47
C THR A 33 32.82 -15.11 -18.06
N PHE A 34 31.59 -15.48 -17.75
CA PHE A 34 31.29 -16.23 -16.54
C PHE A 34 32.22 -17.45 -16.52
N THR A 35 33.14 -17.51 -15.56
CA THR A 35 33.99 -18.66 -15.31
C THR A 35 33.46 -19.49 -14.17
N GLY A 36 32.44 -19.01 -13.46
CA GLY A 36 31.77 -19.64 -12.34
C GLY A 36 30.41 -20.21 -12.70
N GLU A 37 29.75 -20.74 -11.71
CA GLU A 37 28.43 -21.35 -11.80
C GLU A 37 27.35 -20.27 -11.85
N THR A 38 26.44 -20.36 -12.82
CA THR A 38 25.25 -19.49 -12.94
C THR A 38 24.04 -20.13 -12.28
N VAL A 39 22.95 -19.36 -12.08
CA VAL A 39 21.66 -19.91 -11.58
C VAL A 39 21.24 -21.12 -12.42
N GLY A 40 21.23 -20.97 -13.75
CA GLY A 40 20.82 -22.06 -14.63
C GLY A 40 21.74 -23.28 -14.58
N THR A 41 23.08 -23.10 -14.51
CA THR A 41 24.01 -24.23 -14.42
C THR A 41 23.97 -24.91 -13.07
N TYR A 42 23.74 -24.18 -11.97
CA TYR A 42 23.54 -24.75 -10.65
C TYR A 42 22.30 -25.66 -10.63
N LEU A 43 21.16 -25.19 -11.16
CA LEU A 43 19.96 -26.01 -11.23
C LEU A 43 20.21 -27.30 -12.00
N GLU A 44 20.87 -27.26 -13.16
CA GLU A 44 21.19 -28.45 -13.97
C GLU A 44 22.12 -29.44 -13.25
N GLN A 45 23.02 -28.96 -12.39
CA GLN A 45 23.88 -29.85 -11.60
C GLN A 45 23.13 -30.53 -10.45
N HIS A 46 21.94 -30.01 -10.10
CA HIS A 46 21.07 -30.55 -9.04
C HIS A 46 19.70 -30.99 -9.62
N GLU A 47 19.73 -31.65 -10.79
CA GLU A 47 18.53 -32.15 -11.48
C GLU A 47 17.73 -33.13 -10.61
N ASP A 48 18.40 -33.85 -9.71
CA ASP A 48 17.73 -34.73 -8.73
C ASP A 48 16.77 -33.98 -7.78
N VAL A 49 16.98 -32.66 -7.57
CA VAL A 49 16.14 -31.82 -6.72
C VAL A 49 15.20 -30.94 -7.55
N TYR A 50 15.66 -30.42 -8.70
CA TYR A 50 14.95 -29.38 -9.47
C TYR A 50 14.55 -29.81 -10.89
N GLY A 51 14.61 -31.11 -11.22
CA GLY A 51 14.38 -31.62 -12.58
C GLY A 51 13.10 -31.15 -13.21
N ASP A 52 11.99 -31.18 -12.46
CA ASP A 52 10.69 -30.71 -12.90
C ASP A 52 10.66 -29.20 -13.17
N PHE A 53 11.33 -28.42 -12.34
CA PHE A 53 11.43 -26.97 -12.57
C PHE A 53 12.34 -26.64 -13.76
N ILE A 54 13.41 -27.39 -13.94
CA ILE A 54 14.28 -27.29 -15.12
C ILE A 54 13.48 -27.55 -16.40
N GLU A 55 12.57 -28.51 -16.41
CA GLU A 55 11.68 -28.76 -17.56
C GLU A 55 10.80 -27.55 -17.86
N ILE A 56 10.16 -26.94 -16.83
CA ILE A 56 9.38 -25.70 -16.99
C ILE A 56 10.25 -24.58 -17.55
N LEU A 57 11.46 -24.39 -17.01
CA LEU A 57 12.38 -23.34 -17.47
C LEU A 57 12.84 -23.55 -18.92
N ASN A 58 13.04 -24.80 -19.32
CA ASN A 58 13.40 -25.13 -20.71
C ASN A 58 12.24 -24.93 -21.69
N ARG A 59 11.02 -25.35 -21.33
CA ARG A 59 9.81 -25.17 -22.13
C ARG A 59 9.51 -23.68 -22.38
N THR A 60 9.79 -22.84 -21.39
CA THR A 60 9.52 -21.40 -21.44
C THR A 60 10.69 -20.56 -21.94
N GLY A 61 11.88 -21.14 -22.09
CA GLY A 61 13.10 -20.46 -22.52
C GLY A 61 13.82 -19.70 -21.41
N TYR A 62 13.29 -19.65 -20.19
CA TYR A 62 13.92 -18.95 -19.05
C TYR A 62 15.21 -19.61 -18.57
N MET A 63 15.45 -20.87 -18.86
CA MET A 63 16.74 -21.51 -18.59
C MET A 63 17.88 -20.78 -19.28
N SER A 64 17.68 -20.34 -20.52
CA SER A 64 18.69 -19.54 -21.26
C SER A 64 18.94 -18.19 -20.61
N LEU A 65 17.90 -17.54 -20.07
CA LEU A 65 18.01 -16.29 -19.32
C LEU A 65 18.85 -16.49 -18.06
N LEU A 66 18.58 -17.53 -17.26
CA LEU A 66 19.29 -17.84 -16.00
C LEU A 66 20.75 -18.28 -16.20
N LYS A 67 21.12 -18.68 -17.42
CA LYS A 67 22.51 -18.94 -17.82
C LYS A 67 23.22 -17.71 -18.37
N ALA A 68 22.48 -16.68 -18.77
CA ALA A 68 23.03 -15.49 -19.37
C ALA A 68 23.61 -14.51 -18.33
N TYR A 69 24.28 -13.48 -18.84
CA TYR A 69 24.72 -12.34 -18.04
C TYR A 69 23.51 -11.61 -17.47
N GLY A 70 23.55 -11.28 -16.19
CA GLY A 70 22.47 -10.62 -15.49
C GLY A 70 22.64 -10.78 -13.98
N THR A 71 21.65 -10.34 -13.22
CA THR A 71 21.59 -10.56 -11.77
C THR A 71 20.20 -11.05 -11.44
N TYR A 72 20.09 -12.27 -10.91
CA TYR A 72 18.81 -12.92 -10.70
C TYR A 72 18.65 -13.44 -9.27
N THR A 73 17.41 -13.51 -8.83
CA THR A 73 16.99 -14.35 -7.70
C THR A 73 16.04 -15.41 -8.24
N CYS A 74 16.29 -16.65 -7.90
CA CYS A 74 15.47 -17.78 -8.30
C CYS A 74 14.92 -18.50 -7.06
N PHE A 75 13.62 -18.46 -6.87
CA PHE A 75 12.90 -19.26 -5.87
C PHE A 75 12.61 -20.63 -6.49
N ALA A 76 13.54 -21.58 -6.39
CA ALA A 76 13.49 -22.85 -7.09
C ALA A 76 12.66 -23.88 -6.32
N PRO A 77 11.46 -24.30 -6.79
CA PRO A 77 10.68 -25.35 -6.17
C PRO A 77 11.33 -26.71 -6.39
N THR A 78 11.26 -27.58 -5.37
CA THR A 78 11.70 -28.97 -5.49
C THR A 78 10.74 -29.80 -6.35
N ASN A 79 11.19 -30.96 -6.84
CA ASN A 79 10.35 -31.91 -7.57
C ASN A 79 9.09 -32.28 -6.77
N GLU A 80 9.24 -32.53 -5.45
CA GLU A 80 8.11 -32.87 -4.58
C GLU A 80 7.12 -31.69 -4.43
N ALA A 81 7.60 -30.44 -4.45
CA ALA A 81 6.75 -29.26 -4.43
C ALA A 81 5.91 -29.16 -5.72
N LEU A 82 6.52 -29.41 -6.87
CA LEU A 82 5.83 -29.40 -8.16
C LEU A 82 4.86 -30.58 -8.33
N GLU A 83 5.21 -31.75 -7.83
CA GLU A 83 4.30 -32.90 -7.82
C GLU A 83 3.03 -32.60 -7.02
N ARG A 84 3.18 -32.03 -5.79
CA ARG A 84 2.02 -31.61 -4.98
C ARG A 84 1.17 -30.57 -5.70
N PHE A 85 1.80 -29.56 -6.29
CA PHE A 85 1.11 -28.55 -7.05
C PHE A 85 0.30 -29.13 -8.22
N CYS A 86 0.87 -30.05 -9.01
CA CYS A 86 0.15 -30.70 -10.10
C CYS A 86 -1.07 -31.51 -9.61
N VAL A 87 -0.95 -32.19 -8.49
CA VAL A 87 -2.07 -32.95 -7.87
C VAL A 87 -3.18 -31.98 -7.45
N GLU A 88 -2.82 -30.85 -6.86
CA GLU A 88 -3.78 -29.81 -6.46
C GLU A 88 -4.50 -29.21 -7.67
N GLN A 89 -3.76 -28.86 -8.73
CA GLN A 89 -4.35 -28.32 -9.96
C GLN A 89 -5.31 -29.33 -10.64
N ASP A 90 -4.99 -30.61 -10.67
CA ASP A 90 -5.89 -31.68 -11.17
C ASP A 90 -7.17 -31.76 -10.32
N SER A 91 -7.04 -31.66 -9.01
CA SER A 91 -8.20 -31.66 -8.11
C SER A 91 -9.12 -30.46 -8.38
N ILE A 92 -8.55 -29.26 -8.55
CA ILE A 92 -9.27 -28.03 -8.89
C ILE A 92 -9.98 -28.19 -10.23
N TRP A 93 -9.30 -28.72 -11.26
CA TRP A 93 -9.88 -28.94 -12.57
C TRP A 93 -11.04 -29.95 -12.54
N ARG A 94 -10.90 -31.04 -11.79
CA ARG A 94 -11.99 -32.06 -11.63
C ARG A 94 -13.21 -31.45 -10.96
N GLN A 95 -13.04 -30.58 -9.97
CA GLN A 95 -14.15 -29.87 -9.33
C GLN A 95 -14.88 -28.95 -10.31
N SER A 96 -14.16 -28.30 -11.23
CA SER A 96 -14.76 -27.43 -12.25
C SER A 96 -15.68 -28.16 -13.22
N LEU A 97 -15.49 -29.46 -13.41
CA LEU A 97 -16.33 -30.30 -14.29
C LEU A 97 -17.66 -30.76 -13.65
N LEU A 98 -17.88 -30.45 -12.36
CA LEU A 98 -19.13 -30.83 -11.68
C LEU A 98 -20.30 -30.00 -12.20
N PRO A 99 -21.51 -30.60 -12.35
CA PRO A 99 -22.69 -29.87 -12.77
C PRO A 99 -23.00 -28.71 -11.83
N GLY A 100 -23.17 -27.51 -12.40
CA GLY A 100 -23.44 -26.28 -11.65
C GLY A 100 -22.19 -25.49 -11.24
N SER A 101 -20.99 -26.01 -11.46
CA SER A 101 -19.78 -25.23 -11.30
C SER A 101 -19.71 -24.15 -12.38
N LYS A 102 -19.54 -22.87 -11.97
CA LYS A 102 -19.26 -21.75 -12.86
C LYS A 102 -17.74 -21.50 -12.99
N ARG A 103 -16.94 -22.40 -12.46
CA ARG A 103 -15.49 -22.23 -12.36
C ARG A 103 -14.85 -22.39 -13.74
N GLU A 104 -14.35 -21.32 -14.28
CA GLU A 104 -13.43 -21.36 -15.42
C GLU A 104 -12.02 -21.64 -14.90
N VAL A 105 -11.50 -22.82 -15.15
CA VAL A 105 -10.12 -23.16 -14.80
C VAL A 105 -9.21 -22.75 -15.94
N TRP A 106 -8.44 -21.70 -15.75
CA TRP A 106 -7.51 -21.18 -16.75
C TRP A 106 -6.32 -22.10 -17.02
N THR A 107 -6.06 -23.07 -16.14
CA THR A 107 -4.88 -23.94 -16.20
C THR A 107 -4.95 -25.01 -17.26
N GLY A 108 -6.15 -25.45 -17.65
CA GLY A 108 -6.33 -26.54 -18.61
C GLY A 108 -5.65 -27.86 -18.24
N VAL A 109 -5.36 -28.07 -16.92
CA VAL A 109 -4.72 -29.29 -16.44
C VAL A 109 -5.71 -30.44 -16.45
N THR A 110 -5.35 -31.54 -17.12
CA THR A 110 -6.20 -32.72 -17.29
C THR A 110 -5.73 -33.93 -16.46
N SER A 111 -4.56 -33.84 -15.84
CA SER A 111 -3.92 -34.92 -15.09
C SER A 111 -2.86 -34.33 -14.14
N PRO A 112 -2.52 -35.04 -13.03
CA PRO A 112 -1.50 -34.57 -12.09
C PRO A 112 -0.06 -34.78 -12.59
N ARG A 113 0.19 -34.59 -13.88
CA ARG A 113 1.51 -34.71 -14.49
C ARG A 113 2.03 -33.36 -14.96
N LEU A 114 3.30 -33.11 -14.72
CA LEU A 114 4.00 -31.89 -15.15
C LEU A 114 3.89 -31.69 -16.66
N GLU A 115 4.01 -32.74 -17.45
CA GLU A 115 3.95 -32.73 -18.92
C GLU A 115 2.62 -32.19 -19.46
N GLU A 116 1.56 -32.24 -18.66
CA GLU A 116 0.22 -31.82 -19.03
C GLU A 116 -0.13 -30.40 -18.57
N LEU A 117 0.79 -29.72 -17.88
CA LEU A 117 0.65 -28.27 -17.62
C LEU A 117 0.63 -27.51 -18.94
N SER A 118 -0.29 -26.57 -19.08
CA SER A 118 -0.34 -25.70 -20.27
C SER A 118 0.93 -24.85 -20.35
N ASP A 119 1.34 -24.49 -21.58
CA ASP A 119 2.47 -23.59 -21.76
C ASP A 119 2.25 -22.25 -21.07
N SER A 120 1.02 -21.74 -21.05
CA SER A 120 0.66 -20.53 -20.30
C SER A 120 0.94 -20.66 -18.82
N MET A 121 0.58 -21.78 -18.18
CA MET A 121 0.88 -22.05 -16.79
C MET A 121 2.39 -22.12 -16.54
N CYS A 122 3.12 -22.83 -17.40
CA CYS A 122 4.57 -22.92 -17.29
C CYS A 122 5.23 -21.52 -17.38
N TYR A 123 4.76 -20.64 -18.27
CA TYR A 123 5.26 -19.26 -18.36
C TYR A 123 5.00 -18.50 -17.06
N VAL A 124 3.79 -18.55 -16.54
CA VAL A 124 3.44 -17.87 -15.28
C VAL A 124 4.25 -18.41 -14.11
N LEU A 125 4.41 -19.73 -14.00
CA LEU A 125 5.24 -20.34 -12.98
C LEU A 125 6.70 -19.87 -13.07
N ALA A 126 7.32 -19.96 -14.25
CA ALA A 126 8.70 -19.53 -14.43
C ALA A 126 8.88 -18.06 -14.07
N GLN A 127 8.00 -17.17 -14.55
CA GLN A 127 8.07 -15.74 -14.28
C GLN A 127 7.83 -15.41 -12.80
N THR A 128 6.95 -16.15 -12.13
CA THR A 128 6.65 -15.91 -10.70
C THR A 128 7.84 -16.24 -9.82
N HIS A 129 8.64 -17.25 -10.18
CA HIS A 129 9.78 -17.74 -9.40
C HIS A 129 11.11 -17.00 -9.68
N ILE A 130 11.13 -16.01 -10.56
CA ILE A 130 12.36 -15.31 -10.95
C ILE A 130 12.22 -13.81 -10.73
N LEU A 131 13.20 -13.20 -10.05
CA LEU A 131 13.37 -11.74 -9.97
C LEU A 131 14.61 -11.36 -10.79
N ALA A 132 14.54 -10.22 -11.47
CA ALA A 132 15.67 -9.64 -12.24
C ALA A 132 16.65 -8.83 -11.37
N LYS A 133 16.80 -9.21 -10.12
CA LYS A 133 17.70 -8.61 -9.14
C LYS A 133 18.15 -9.65 -8.12
N ARG A 134 19.32 -9.43 -7.52
CA ARG A 134 19.82 -10.28 -6.43
C ARG A 134 19.16 -9.82 -5.12
N VAL A 135 18.45 -10.73 -4.46
CA VAL A 135 17.80 -10.53 -3.16
C VAL A 135 18.24 -11.67 -2.23
N LEU A 136 18.92 -11.37 -1.17
CA LEU A 136 19.34 -12.33 -0.14
C LEU A 136 18.27 -12.42 0.96
N SER A 137 18.30 -13.47 1.77
CA SER A 137 17.38 -13.60 2.90
C SER A 137 17.54 -12.48 3.94
N MET A 138 18.70 -11.87 4.02
CA MET A 138 18.94 -10.70 4.86
C MET A 138 18.26 -9.43 4.31
N ASP A 139 17.89 -9.42 3.04
CA ASP A 139 17.13 -8.33 2.40
C ASP A 139 15.61 -8.50 2.60
N PHE A 140 15.17 -9.60 3.22
CA PHE A 140 13.81 -9.82 3.68
C PHE A 140 13.59 -9.02 4.97
N ASP A 141 13.40 -7.75 4.82
CA ASP A 141 13.53 -6.73 5.86
C ASP A 141 12.36 -6.61 6.84
N GLY A 142 11.51 -7.65 6.93
CA GLY A 142 10.32 -7.64 7.79
C GLY A 142 9.16 -6.81 7.25
N SER A 143 9.28 -6.27 6.04
CA SER A 143 8.21 -5.54 5.34
C SER A 143 7.30 -6.51 4.63
N ASP A 144 6.93 -7.63 5.04
CA ASP A 144 6.00 -8.62 4.46
C ASP A 144 5.93 -8.69 2.91
N VAL A 145 6.66 -7.85 2.19
CA VAL A 145 6.68 -7.78 0.72
C VAL A 145 8.10 -7.51 0.23
N LEU A 146 8.58 -8.33 -0.70
CA LEU A 146 9.84 -8.05 -1.38
C LEU A 146 9.72 -6.76 -2.19
N ARG A 147 10.77 -5.93 -2.16
CA ARG A 147 10.79 -4.65 -2.87
C ARG A 147 10.80 -4.81 -4.38
N GLU A 148 11.35 -5.94 -4.84
CA GLU A 148 11.53 -6.23 -6.25
C GLU A 148 10.37 -7.06 -6.77
N LYS A 149 9.89 -6.72 -7.95
CA LYS A 149 8.89 -7.50 -8.67
C LYS A 149 9.53 -8.73 -9.30
N ASN A 150 8.76 -9.81 -9.37
CA ASN A 150 9.12 -10.96 -10.18
C ASN A 150 8.93 -10.65 -11.69
N LEU A 151 9.35 -11.56 -12.55
CA LEU A 151 9.20 -11.38 -14.01
C LEU A 151 7.73 -11.39 -14.47
N ASN A 152 6.80 -11.75 -13.61
CA ASN A 152 5.36 -11.65 -13.83
C ASN A 152 4.77 -10.31 -13.32
N ASP A 153 5.64 -9.30 -13.12
CA ASP A 153 5.30 -7.95 -12.64
C ASP A 153 4.54 -7.90 -11.31
N ARG A 154 4.78 -8.88 -10.43
CA ARG A 154 4.12 -8.99 -9.12
C ARG A 154 5.12 -8.96 -7.99
N PHE A 155 4.73 -8.33 -6.88
CA PHE A 155 5.48 -8.42 -5.63
C PHE A 155 5.20 -9.73 -4.93
N LEU A 156 6.25 -10.30 -4.33
CA LEU A 156 6.13 -11.48 -3.50
C LEU A 156 6.04 -11.07 -2.03
N THR A 157 5.14 -11.69 -1.29
CA THR A 157 5.03 -11.49 0.16
C THR A 157 6.04 -12.38 0.88
N VAL A 158 6.61 -11.86 1.97
CA VAL A 158 7.48 -12.62 2.88
C VAL A 158 6.79 -12.68 4.23
N THR A 159 6.57 -13.87 4.75
CA THR A 159 6.00 -14.04 6.07
C THR A 159 6.83 -14.99 6.91
N TYR A 160 6.77 -14.82 8.21
CA TYR A 160 7.55 -15.57 9.17
C TYR A 160 6.64 -16.41 10.04
N GLY A 161 7.02 -17.66 10.26
CA GLY A 161 6.34 -18.56 11.16
C GLY A 161 7.31 -19.21 12.16
N VAL A 162 6.79 -19.99 13.06
CA VAL A 162 7.58 -20.77 14.02
C VAL A 162 7.06 -22.20 14.01
N ASN A 163 7.97 -23.18 13.85
CA ASN A 163 7.58 -24.58 13.93
C ASN A 163 7.51 -25.07 15.39
N GLU A 164 7.11 -26.34 15.58
CA GLU A 164 7.01 -26.97 16.91
C GLU A 164 8.32 -26.93 17.71
N ASP A 165 9.48 -26.90 17.03
CA ASP A 165 10.81 -26.82 17.62
C ASP A 165 11.24 -25.37 17.93
N LEU A 166 10.36 -24.39 17.81
CA LEU A 166 10.63 -22.94 17.95
C LEU A 166 11.66 -22.39 16.95
N ARG A 167 11.80 -23.01 15.77
CA ARG A 167 12.64 -22.53 14.69
C ARG A 167 11.83 -21.57 13.80
N SER A 168 12.44 -20.46 13.45
CA SER A 168 11.85 -19.53 12.48
C SER A 168 11.72 -20.20 11.11
N LEU A 169 10.53 -20.08 10.54
CA LEU A 169 10.23 -20.47 9.16
C LEU A 169 9.99 -19.21 8.35
N ILE A 170 10.36 -19.25 7.08
CA ILE A 170 10.14 -18.16 6.13
C ILE A 170 9.25 -18.71 5.02
N TYR A 171 8.26 -17.93 4.63
CA TYR A 171 7.36 -18.25 3.53
C TYR A 171 7.38 -17.11 2.49
N ILE A 172 7.35 -17.49 1.22
CA ILE A 172 7.26 -16.58 0.08
C ILE A 172 5.92 -16.83 -0.61
N ASN A 173 4.99 -15.90 -0.59
CA ASN A 173 3.60 -16.13 -1.02
C ASN A 173 3.05 -17.47 -0.50
N ASP A 174 3.19 -17.71 0.79
CA ASP A 174 2.76 -18.92 1.49
C ASP A 174 3.56 -20.20 1.16
N ALA A 175 4.47 -20.17 0.21
CA ALA A 175 5.37 -21.26 -0.10
C ALA A 175 6.53 -21.32 0.90
N LEU A 176 6.75 -22.48 1.51
CA LEU A 176 7.81 -22.65 2.51
C LEU A 176 9.21 -22.55 1.88
N LEU A 177 10.04 -21.69 2.44
CA LEU A 177 11.45 -21.58 2.12
C LEU A 177 12.25 -22.66 2.89
N LEU A 178 12.82 -23.64 2.18
CA LEU A 178 13.62 -24.71 2.77
C LEU A 178 15.07 -24.31 3.01
N GLN A 179 15.67 -23.66 2.02
CA GLN A 179 17.07 -23.20 2.08
C GLN A 179 17.21 -21.85 1.38
N SER A 180 17.85 -20.91 2.05
CA SER A 180 18.12 -19.57 1.50
C SER A 180 19.59 -19.43 1.06
N ASP A 181 19.82 -18.39 0.23
CA ASP A 181 21.11 -17.79 -0.04
C ASP A 181 22.16 -18.73 -0.67
N GLN A 182 21.74 -19.63 -1.56
CA GLN A 182 22.72 -20.32 -2.42
C GLN A 182 23.24 -19.34 -3.48
N GLU A 183 24.38 -18.73 -3.20
CA GLU A 183 24.99 -17.74 -4.08
C GLU A 183 25.69 -18.39 -5.28
N VAL A 184 25.48 -17.79 -6.45
CA VAL A 184 26.14 -18.14 -7.72
C VAL A 184 26.61 -16.87 -8.43
N GLU A 185 27.38 -16.99 -9.51
CA GLU A 185 28.04 -15.84 -10.14
C GLU A 185 27.05 -14.77 -10.66
N ASN A 186 25.89 -15.18 -11.19
CA ASN A 186 24.87 -14.28 -11.71
C ASN A 186 23.61 -14.18 -10.84
N GLY A 187 23.67 -14.56 -9.56
CA GLY A 187 22.51 -14.41 -8.70
C GLY A 187 22.52 -15.21 -7.41
N VAL A 188 21.30 -15.49 -6.92
CA VAL A 188 21.06 -16.29 -5.73
C VAL A 188 19.88 -17.23 -5.96
N ILE A 189 19.94 -18.40 -5.36
CA ILE A 189 18.90 -19.41 -5.42
C ILE A 189 18.35 -19.64 -4.00
N HIS A 190 17.04 -19.65 -3.89
CA HIS A 190 16.30 -20.03 -2.70
C HIS A 190 15.51 -21.31 -3.00
N THR A 191 15.74 -22.37 -2.25
CA THR A 191 15.03 -23.65 -2.44
C THR A 191 13.67 -23.59 -1.78
N MET A 192 12.61 -23.82 -2.55
CA MET A 192 11.24 -23.79 -2.09
C MET A 192 10.69 -25.18 -1.83
N GLY A 193 10.06 -25.36 -0.66
CA GLY A 193 9.35 -26.57 -0.30
C GLY A 193 7.96 -26.67 -0.93
N ASP A 194 7.40 -25.54 -1.36
CA ASP A 194 6.15 -25.45 -2.09
C ASP A 194 6.31 -24.54 -3.30
N VAL A 195 5.41 -24.64 -4.26
CA VAL A 195 5.38 -23.75 -5.43
C VAL A 195 4.87 -22.38 -5.00
N VAL A 196 5.60 -21.32 -5.37
CA VAL A 196 5.09 -19.96 -5.25
C VAL A 196 3.93 -19.82 -6.22
N ASN A 197 2.73 -20.06 -5.73
CA ASN A 197 1.54 -20.09 -6.58
C ASN A 197 1.07 -18.64 -6.84
N PRO A 198 1.12 -18.16 -8.09
CA PRO A 198 0.54 -16.87 -8.41
C PRO A 198 -0.98 -17.02 -8.36
N SER A 199 -1.66 -16.23 -7.54
CA SER A 199 -3.11 -16.16 -7.70
C SER A 199 -3.42 -15.55 -9.07
N ALA A 200 -4.08 -16.30 -9.90
CA ALA A 200 -4.64 -15.83 -11.17
C ALA A 200 -6.08 -15.32 -10.99
N ASN A 201 -6.66 -15.60 -9.83
CA ASN A 201 -8.03 -15.25 -9.52
C ASN A 201 -8.16 -13.75 -9.19
N MET A 202 -9.20 -13.13 -9.70
CA MET A 202 -9.67 -11.84 -9.19
C MET A 202 -10.25 -12.02 -7.78
N VAL A 203 -10.43 -10.93 -7.03
CA VAL A 203 -10.98 -10.98 -5.67
C VAL A 203 -12.29 -11.79 -5.61
N PRO A 204 -13.29 -11.62 -6.49
CA PRO A 204 -14.51 -12.42 -6.42
C PRO A 204 -14.29 -13.91 -6.63
N GLN A 205 -13.41 -14.30 -7.58
CA GLN A 205 -13.09 -15.70 -7.80
C GLN A 205 -12.34 -16.30 -6.61
N GLN A 206 -11.42 -15.55 -6.02
CA GLN A 206 -10.69 -16.01 -4.85
C GLN A 206 -11.63 -16.23 -3.65
N ILE A 207 -12.63 -15.36 -3.45
CA ILE A 207 -13.68 -15.54 -2.44
C ILE A 207 -14.50 -16.82 -2.76
N ALA A 208 -14.94 -16.96 -4.01
CA ALA A 208 -15.72 -18.11 -4.46
C ALA A 208 -14.98 -19.44 -4.30
N ASP A 209 -13.65 -19.43 -4.44
CA ASP A 209 -12.78 -20.59 -4.29
C ASP A 209 -12.42 -20.91 -2.83
N THR A 210 -12.80 -20.05 -1.90
CA THR A 210 -12.54 -20.21 -0.47
C THR A 210 -13.75 -20.85 0.23
N PRO A 211 -13.69 -22.14 0.64
CA PRO A 211 -14.88 -22.90 1.04
C PRO A 211 -15.64 -22.35 2.25
N PHE A 212 -14.97 -21.63 3.12
CA PHE A 212 -15.54 -21.08 4.36
C PHE A 212 -16.03 -19.61 4.20
N LEU A 213 -16.09 -19.09 2.95
CA LEU A 213 -16.65 -17.78 2.61
C LEU A 213 -17.93 -17.90 1.78
N SER A 214 -18.67 -19.03 1.91
CA SER A 214 -19.79 -19.34 1.04
C SER A 214 -20.97 -18.35 1.16
N ILE A 215 -21.21 -17.83 2.35
CA ILE A 215 -22.27 -16.84 2.60
C ILE A 215 -21.88 -15.49 1.98
N PHE A 216 -20.62 -15.08 2.18
CA PHE A 216 -20.11 -13.84 1.61
C PHE A 216 -20.09 -13.88 0.06
N ASP A 217 -19.63 -14.99 -0.54
CA ASP A 217 -19.67 -15.22 -2.00
C ASP A 217 -21.10 -15.13 -2.55
N ALA A 218 -22.05 -15.81 -1.91
CA ALA A 218 -23.45 -15.78 -2.35
C ALA A 218 -24.02 -14.34 -2.29
N ALA A 219 -23.73 -13.60 -1.23
CA ALA A 219 -24.17 -12.22 -1.06
C ALA A 219 -23.52 -11.30 -2.11
N LEU A 220 -22.23 -11.48 -2.39
CA LEU A 220 -21.49 -10.71 -3.38
C LEU A 220 -22.09 -10.84 -4.79
N ARG A 221 -22.45 -12.08 -5.18
CA ARG A 221 -23.09 -12.35 -6.47
C ARG A 221 -24.51 -11.81 -6.55
N MET A 222 -25.27 -11.87 -5.46
CA MET A 222 -26.64 -11.35 -5.44
C MET A 222 -26.68 -9.83 -5.63
N THR A 223 -25.66 -9.14 -5.17
CA THR A 223 -25.55 -7.68 -5.25
C THR A 223 -24.85 -7.18 -6.51
N GLY A 224 -24.36 -8.09 -7.39
CA GLY A 224 -23.60 -7.73 -8.59
C GLY A 224 -22.24 -7.09 -8.32
N LEU A 225 -21.79 -7.08 -7.05
CA LEU A 225 -20.49 -6.51 -6.68
C LEU A 225 -19.33 -7.38 -7.13
N ASP A 226 -19.57 -8.67 -7.38
CA ASP A 226 -18.61 -9.57 -8.01
C ASP A 226 -18.25 -9.12 -9.43
N ASP A 227 -19.23 -8.63 -10.22
CA ASP A 227 -18.99 -8.09 -11.55
C ASP A 227 -18.25 -6.74 -11.48
N VAL A 228 -18.56 -5.87 -10.53
CA VAL A 228 -17.87 -4.59 -10.32
C VAL A 228 -16.37 -4.81 -10.03
N MET A 229 -16.04 -5.82 -9.24
CA MET A 229 -14.64 -6.12 -8.89
C MET A 229 -13.89 -6.98 -9.94
N GLN A 230 -14.39 -7.13 -11.16
CA GLN A 230 -13.66 -7.77 -12.27
C GLN A 230 -12.69 -6.79 -12.96
N GLU A 231 -12.85 -5.50 -12.77
CA GLU A 231 -11.96 -4.52 -13.38
C GLU A 231 -10.55 -4.64 -12.79
N TYR A 232 -9.56 -4.73 -13.68
CA TYR A 232 -8.17 -4.96 -13.24
C TYR A 232 -7.20 -3.93 -13.82
N SER A 233 -7.33 -3.56 -15.08
CA SER A 233 -6.33 -2.76 -15.79
C SER A 233 -6.98 -1.77 -16.74
N ASP A 234 -6.49 -0.54 -16.72
CA ASP A 234 -6.79 0.44 -17.75
C ASP A 234 -5.97 0.14 -19.01
N MET A 235 -6.64 -0.43 -20.00
CA MET A 235 -6.01 -0.79 -21.29
C MET A 235 -5.73 0.41 -22.18
N ASP A 236 -6.33 1.57 -21.90
CA ASP A 236 -6.15 2.81 -22.64
C ASP A 236 -5.01 3.67 -22.06
N TYR A 237 -4.52 3.32 -20.87
CA TYR A 237 -3.41 4.01 -20.24
C TYR A 237 -2.11 3.77 -21.00
N VAL A 238 -1.45 4.86 -21.40
CA VAL A 238 -0.15 4.83 -22.06
C VAL A 238 0.88 5.57 -21.22
N ARG A 239 1.92 4.86 -20.80
CA ARG A 239 3.05 5.46 -20.07
C ARG A 239 3.72 6.54 -20.93
N ILE A 240 3.90 7.75 -20.39
CA ILE A 240 4.52 8.87 -21.08
C ILE A 240 6.04 8.66 -21.18
N ASP A 241 6.70 8.43 -20.05
CA ASP A 241 8.13 8.09 -19.95
C ASP A 241 8.42 7.41 -18.59
N GLU A 242 9.68 7.19 -18.24
CA GLU A 242 10.12 6.47 -17.03
C GLU A 242 9.74 7.17 -15.72
N SER A 243 9.44 8.46 -15.74
CA SER A 243 9.02 9.21 -14.56
C SER A 243 7.55 9.01 -14.18
N TYR A 244 6.76 8.41 -15.07
CA TYR A 244 5.34 8.11 -14.87
C TYR A 244 5.11 6.63 -14.54
N PRO A 245 3.98 6.27 -13.93
CA PRO A 245 3.66 4.87 -13.63
C PRO A 245 3.71 3.98 -14.88
N ALA A 246 4.21 2.77 -14.72
CA ALA A 246 4.28 1.83 -15.84
C ALA A 246 2.90 1.36 -16.31
N HIS A 247 1.96 1.21 -15.38
CA HIS A 247 0.60 0.73 -15.59
C HIS A 247 -0.40 1.52 -14.74
N ARG A 248 -1.67 1.42 -15.09
CA ARG A 248 -2.79 1.82 -14.24
C ARG A 248 -3.66 0.60 -13.96
N TYR A 249 -3.42 -0.02 -12.81
CA TYR A 249 -4.22 -1.13 -12.32
C TYR A 249 -5.28 -0.62 -11.35
N PHE A 250 -6.44 -1.26 -11.38
CA PHE A 250 -7.50 -1.13 -10.40
C PHE A 250 -7.37 -2.23 -9.36
N GLY A 251 -7.73 -1.94 -8.13
CA GLY A 251 -7.57 -2.90 -7.05
C GLY A 251 -8.65 -2.81 -6.01
N TYR A 252 -8.86 -3.93 -5.32
CA TYR A 252 -9.90 -4.05 -4.32
C TYR A 252 -9.38 -4.71 -3.05
N THR A 253 -9.96 -4.33 -1.91
CA THR A 253 -9.76 -5.05 -0.66
C THR A 253 -11.11 -5.44 -0.11
N ALA A 254 -11.28 -6.71 0.20
CA ALA A 254 -12.49 -7.24 0.81
C ALA A 254 -12.20 -7.68 2.25
N PHE A 255 -12.91 -7.12 3.21
CA PHE A 255 -12.97 -7.61 4.58
C PHE A 255 -14.07 -8.66 4.65
N CYS A 256 -13.73 -9.93 4.86
CA CYS A 256 -14.68 -11.03 4.75
C CYS A 256 -14.85 -11.75 6.08
N GLU A 257 -16.08 -12.00 6.46
CA GLU A 257 -16.42 -12.88 7.57
C GLU A 257 -16.42 -14.34 7.12
N PRO A 258 -15.66 -15.22 7.76
CA PRO A 258 -15.85 -16.67 7.62
C PRO A 258 -17.28 -17.10 8.00
N ASP A 259 -17.81 -18.15 7.35
CA ASP A 259 -19.15 -18.67 7.62
C ASP A 259 -19.37 -19.00 9.12
N GLU A 260 -18.32 -19.41 9.81
CA GLU A 260 -18.37 -19.66 11.25
C GLU A 260 -18.56 -18.37 12.09
N VAL A 261 -18.08 -17.22 11.58
CA VAL A 261 -18.32 -15.92 12.21
C VAL A 261 -19.80 -15.59 12.10
N PHE A 262 -20.38 -15.70 10.92
CA PHE A 262 -21.81 -15.52 10.71
C PHE A 262 -22.67 -16.49 11.54
N ALA A 263 -22.24 -17.76 11.65
CA ALA A 263 -22.97 -18.78 12.41
C ALA A 263 -23.09 -18.42 13.91
N ARG A 264 -22.14 -17.68 14.50
CA ARG A 264 -22.22 -17.20 15.88
C ARG A 264 -23.42 -16.25 16.11
N TYR A 265 -23.87 -15.61 15.04
CA TYR A 265 -25.01 -14.68 15.02
C TYR A 265 -26.31 -15.31 14.46
N GLY A 266 -26.30 -16.64 14.29
CA GLY A 266 -27.46 -17.38 13.77
C GLY A 266 -27.67 -17.21 12.26
N ILE A 267 -26.65 -16.72 11.55
CA ILE A 267 -26.66 -16.56 10.08
C ILE A 267 -25.95 -17.78 9.49
N HIS A 268 -26.72 -18.64 8.81
CA HIS A 268 -26.22 -19.92 8.27
C HIS A 268 -26.25 -19.98 6.73
N ASN A 269 -26.85 -19.01 6.10
CA ASN A 269 -26.99 -18.90 4.64
C ASN A 269 -27.23 -17.43 4.27
N VAL A 270 -27.26 -17.15 2.96
CA VAL A 270 -27.44 -15.77 2.47
C VAL A 270 -28.83 -15.18 2.78
N GLU A 271 -29.86 -16.03 2.86
CA GLU A 271 -31.23 -15.60 3.22
C GLU A 271 -31.28 -15.11 4.68
N ASP A 272 -30.60 -15.78 5.60
CA ASP A 272 -30.46 -15.33 6.99
C ASP A 272 -29.71 -13.99 7.04
N LEU A 273 -28.64 -13.84 6.22
CA LEU A 273 -27.89 -12.58 6.14
C LEU A 273 -28.74 -11.44 5.60
N ILE A 274 -29.56 -11.67 4.55
CA ILE A 274 -30.48 -10.67 4.01
C ILE A 274 -31.45 -10.20 5.12
N HIS A 275 -32.02 -11.15 5.85
CA HIS A 275 -32.92 -10.81 6.96
C HIS A 275 -32.23 -9.95 8.01
N GLN A 276 -31.02 -10.35 8.40
CA GLN A 276 -30.24 -9.63 9.40
C GLN A 276 -29.78 -8.24 8.91
N CYS A 277 -29.45 -8.09 7.63
CA CYS A 277 -29.12 -6.78 7.05
C CYS A 277 -30.31 -5.80 7.11
N HIS A 278 -31.54 -6.26 6.92
CA HIS A 278 -32.72 -5.40 7.11
C HIS A 278 -32.92 -4.95 8.56
N GLU A 279 -32.44 -5.70 9.54
CA GLU A 279 -32.46 -5.28 10.94
C GLU A 279 -31.35 -4.26 11.23
N TRP A 280 -30.16 -4.46 10.65
CA TRP A 280 -29.03 -3.53 10.80
C TRP A 280 -29.25 -2.21 10.08
N TYR A 281 -29.88 -2.25 8.89
CA TYR A 281 -30.07 -1.09 8.01
C TYR A 281 -31.55 -0.88 7.65
N PRO A 282 -32.40 -0.54 8.62
CA PRO A 282 -33.85 -0.44 8.40
C PRO A 282 -34.26 0.67 7.42
N GLU A 283 -33.36 1.64 7.19
CA GLU A 283 -33.60 2.72 6.22
C GLU A 283 -33.26 2.32 4.78
N ALA A 284 -32.48 1.25 4.57
CA ALA A 284 -32.07 0.75 3.27
C ALA A 284 -33.14 -0.20 2.70
N THR A 285 -34.22 0.39 2.15
CA THR A 285 -35.45 -0.31 1.80
C THR A 285 -35.64 -0.65 0.32
N ASP A 286 -34.64 -0.37 -0.53
CA ASP A 286 -34.70 -0.70 -1.95
C ASP A 286 -34.72 -2.22 -2.13
N PRO A 287 -35.71 -2.79 -2.84
CA PRO A 287 -35.78 -4.23 -3.08
C PRO A 287 -34.78 -4.73 -4.12
N ASP A 288 -34.14 -3.85 -4.90
CA ASP A 288 -33.13 -4.19 -5.88
C ASP A 288 -31.78 -4.43 -5.19
N PHE A 289 -31.29 -5.66 -5.28
CA PHE A 289 -30.02 -6.03 -4.64
C PHE A 289 -28.79 -5.31 -5.24
N GLU A 290 -28.86 -4.82 -6.47
CA GLU A 290 -27.77 -4.05 -7.07
C GLU A 290 -27.77 -2.58 -6.62
N SER A 291 -28.85 -2.11 -6.01
CA SER A 291 -28.95 -0.74 -5.50
C SER A 291 -28.12 -0.53 -4.23
N PRO A 292 -27.30 0.54 -4.14
CA PRO A 292 -26.62 0.91 -2.91
C PRO A 292 -27.54 1.16 -1.69
N ASN A 293 -28.83 1.40 -1.95
CA ASN A 293 -29.87 1.57 -0.91
C ASN A 293 -30.58 0.26 -0.53
N ASN A 294 -30.13 -0.87 -1.04
CA ASN A 294 -30.53 -2.19 -0.56
C ASN A 294 -29.70 -2.56 0.68
N ALA A 295 -30.32 -3.15 1.69
CA ALA A 295 -29.66 -3.43 2.97
C ALA A 295 -28.46 -4.39 2.83
N LEU A 296 -28.57 -5.43 1.99
CA LEU A 296 -27.47 -6.36 1.73
C LEU A 296 -26.32 -5.70 0.96
N ASN A 297 -26.66 -4.91 -0.06
CA ASN A 297 -25.67 -4.18 -0.86
C ASN A 297 -24.95 -3.14 0.00
N HIS A 298 -25.69 -2.42 0.86
CA HIS A 298 -25.13 -1.47 1.81
C HIS A 298 -24.11 -2.15 2.74
N PHE A 299 -24.48 -3.30 3.32
CA PHE A 299 -23.58 -4.11 4.16
C PHE A 299 -22.28 -4.46 3.42
N LEU A 300 -22.39 -5.09 2.25
CA LEU A 300 -21.22 -5.54 1.50
C LEU A 300 -20.32 -4.37 1.04
N ARG A 301 -20.92 -3.28 0.55
CA ARG A 301 -20.11 -2.12 0.13
C ARG A 301 -19.30 -1.50 1.26
N TYR A 302 -19.76 -1.62 2.49
CA TYR A 302 -18.98 -1.18 3.66
C TYR A 302 -17.74 -2.08 3.91
N HIS A 303 -17.76 -3.31 3.46
CA HIS A 303 -16.65 -4.26 3.55
C HIS A 303 -15.63 -4.14 2.43
N LEU A 304 -15.89 -3.29 1.44
CA LEU A 304 -15.09 -3.21 0.23
C LEU A 304 -14.40 -1.86 0.10
N LEU A 305 -13.12 -1.90 -0.27
CA LEU A 305 -12.34 -0.72 -0.65
C LEU A 305 -11.94 -0.82 -2.13
N ASP A 306 -11.87 0.31 -2.80
CA ASP A 306 -11.45 0.49 -4.19
C ASP A 306 -9.91 0.55 -4.36
N ARG A 307 -9.19 -0.17 -3.54
CA ARG A 307 -7.73 -0.25 -3.57
C ARG A 307 -7.21 -1.58 -3.07
N LYS A 308 -6.04 -2.00 -3.55
CA LYS A 308 -5.36 -3.18 -3.04
C LYS A 308 -4.54 -2.82 -1.80
N LEU A 309 -4.90 -3.39 -0.65
CA LEU A 309 -4.15 -3.27 0.60
C LEU A 309 -3.72 -4.65 1.09
N LEU A 310 -2.45 -4.83 1.35
CA LEU A 310 -1.96 -5.98 2.11
C LEU A 310 -2.16 -5.73 3.61
N TYR A 311 -2.31 -6.79 4.40
CA TYR A 311 -2.48 -6.70 5.86
C TYR A 311 -1.41 -5.81 6.51
N SER A 312 -0.15 -6.06 6.20
CA SER A 312 1.01 -5.33 6.73
C SER A 312 1.07 -3.86 6.30
N ARG A 313 0.44 -3.51 5.18
CA ARG A 313 0.42 -2.16 4.62
C ARG A 313 -0.91 -1.44 4.81
N ALA A 314 -1.90 -2.10 5.41
CA ALA A 314 -3.22 -1.50 5.63
C ALA A 314 -3.16 -0.27 6.55
N VAL A 315 -2.25 -0.28 7.52
CA VAL A 315 -1.95 0.84 8.41
C VAL A 315 -0.43 0.98 8.53
N CYS A 316 0.26 0.97 7.41
CA CYS A 316 1.70 1.07 7.41
C CYS A 316 2.13 2.52 7.31
N HIS A 317 3.01 2.90 8.17
CA HIS A 317 3.60 4.22 8.24
C HIS A 317 5.10 4.14 8.35
N ASP A 318 5.66 2.98 8.04
CA ASP A 318 7.08 2.75 8.14
C ASP A 318 7.72 3.01 6.80
N ILE A 319 8.51 4.06 6.74
CA ILE A 319 9.43 4.27 5.66
C ILE A 319 10.74 3.66 6.07
N GLU A 320 11.15 2.67 5.35
CA GLU A 320 12.50 2.18 5.43
C GLU A 320 13.43 3.18 4.77
N LYS A 321 14.28 3.78 5.59
CA LYS A 321 15.39 4.57 5.08
C LYS A 321 16.59 3.67 4.95
N TYR A 322 16.87 3.30 3.73
CA TYR A 322 18.12 2.67 3.40
C TYR A 322 19.20 3.74 3.23
N GLN A 323 20.18 3.76 4.11
CA GLN A 323 21.44 4.42 3.88
C GLN A 323 22.49 3.33 3.82
N GLU A 324 23.30 3.29 2.76
CA GLU A 324 24.36 2.33 2.59
C GLU A 324 25.20 2.26 3.89
N GLY A 325 25.11 1.13 4.60
CA GLY A 325 25.79 0.89 5.87
C GLY A 325 25.00 1.18 7.15
N SER A 326 23.71 1.60 7.10
CA SER A 326 22.86 1.69 8.28
C SER A 326 21.42 1.31 7.98
N LEU A 327 20.97 0.19 8.52
CA LEU A 327 19.56 -0.18 8.58
C LEU A 327 18.91 0.63 9.71
N VAL A 328 18.02 1.55 9.36
CA VAL A 328 17.17 2.21 10.33
C VAL A 328 15.78 1.64 10.16
N PHE A 329 15.40 0.73 11.03
CA PHE A 329 14.07 0.16 11.08
C PHE A 329 13.08 1.18 11.66
N HIS A 330 12.03 1.46 10.92
CA HIS A 330 11.01 2.44 11.30
C HIS A 330 10.00 1.89 12.31
N SER A 331 9.77 0.59 12.35
CA SER A 331 8.99 -0.05 13.39
C SER A 331 9.45 0.39 14.81
N GLU A 332 10.76 0.52 15.04
CA GLU A 332 11.30 1.07 16.27
C GLU A 332 10.93 2.55 16.48
N LEU A 333 10.69 3.31 15.43
CA LEU A 333 10.40 4.73 15.49
C LEU A 333 8.96 5.01 15.92
N MET A 334 8.00 4.30 15.37
CA MET A 334 6.60 4.38 15.80
C MET A 334 6.42 3.84 17.21
N PHE A 335 7.18 2.82 17.59
CA PHE A 335 7.29 2.34 18.97
C PHE A 335 7.66 3.45 19.95
N GLN A 336 8.57 4.33 19.56
CA GLN A 336 9.02 5.46 20.40
C GLN A 336 8.03 6.63 20.36
N ALA A 337 7.24 6.77 19.31
CA ALA A 337 6.24 7.84 19.18
C ALA A 337 5.06 7.66 20.15
N LYS A 338 4.86 6.48 20.74
CA LYS A 338 3.79 6.15 21.70
C LYS A 338 2.41 6.62 21.23
N ALA A 339 2.11 6.39 19.96
CA ALA A 339 0.86 6.77 19.34
C ALA A 339 0.26 5.58 18.59
N ASP A 340 -1.07 5.50 18.52
CA ASP A 340 -1.72 4.57 17.62
C ASP A 340 -1.49 5.01 16.19
N ARG A 341 -1.40 4.05 15.30
CA ARG A 341 -1.35 4.28 13.86
C ARG A 341 -2.77 4.15 13.33
N ASN A 342 -3.22 5.13 12.59
CA ASN A 342 -4.57 5.16 12.03
C ASN A 342 -4.50 5.54 10.55
N GLU A 343 -5.32 4.88 9.76
CA GLU A 343 -5.64 5.24 8.37
C GLU A 343 -7.15 5.41 8.25
N TYR A 344 -7.58 6.42 7.51
CA TYR A 344 -9.00 6.73 7.30
C TYR A 344 -9.27 6.65 5.80
N LEU A 345 -10.06 5.67 5.40
CA LEU A 345 -10.38 5.42 4.01
C LEU A 345 -11.88 5.46 3.76
N GLU A 346 -12.22 5.72 2.52
CA GLU A 346 -13.59 5.63 2.04
C GLU A 346 -13.86 4.21 1.55
N THR A 347 -14.98 3.64 1.97
CA THR A 347 -15.47 2.34 1.48
C THR A 347 -16.24 2.51 0.17
N MET A 348 -16.52 1.43 -0.54
CA MET A 348 -17.38 1.48 -1.73
C MET A 348 -18.82 1.91 -1.42
N GLN A 349 -19.22 1.95 -0.14
CA GLN A 349 -20.49 2.54 0.30
C GLN A 349 -20.47 4.07 0.30
N GLY A 350 -19.29 4.68 0.19
CA GLY A 350 -19.12 6.13 0.34
C GLY A 350 -19.12 6.59 1.80
N THR A 351 -18.82 5.69 2.72
CA THR A 351 -18.68 5.98 4.15
C THR A 351 -17.26 5.70 4.60
N MET A 352 -16.85 6.34 5.69
CA MET A 352 -15.48 6.21 6.20
C MET A 352 -15.31 4.97 7.06
N ILE A 353 -14.22 4.24 6.83
CA ILE A 353 -13.70 3.21 7.71
C ILE A 353 -12.39 3.69 8.33
N LYS A 354 -12.23 3.47 9.63
CA LYS A 354 -10.98 3.72 10.34
C LYS A 354 -10.25 2.40 10.54
N MET A 355 -9.07 2.29 9.99
CA MET A 355 -8.16 1.18 10.23
C MET A 355 -7.08 1.61 11.21
N SER A 356 -6.79 0.78 12.20
CA SER A 356 -5.85 1.12 13.27
C SER A 356 -4.93 -0.03 13.60
N CYS A 357 -3.68 0.32 13.92
CA CYS A 357 -2.79 -0.55 14.68
C CYS A 357 -2.59 0.11 16.05
N PRO A 358 -3.33 -0.34 17.10
CA PRO A 358 -3.27 0.26 18.41
C PRO A 358 -1.91 0.09 19.08
N LEU A 359 -1.46 1.09 19.82
CA LEU A 359 -0.19 1.02 20.56
C LEU A 359 -0.13 -0.15 21.55
N SER A 360 -1.27 -0.54 22.12
CA SER A 360 -1.37 -1.69 23.01
C SER A 360 -1.05 -3.01 22.31
N ALA A 361 -1.39 -3.11 21.02
CA ALA A 361 -1.13 -4.28 20.19
C ALA A 361 0.34 -4.40 19.76
N ILE A 362 1.07 -3.29 19.65
CA ILE A 362 2.50 -3.27 19.27
C ILE A 362 3.36 -4.12 20.24
N VAL A 363 2.96 -4.27 21.50
CA VAL A 363 3.67 -5.11 22.48
C VAL A 363 3.47 -6.61 22.21
N TYR A 364 2.40 -6.99 21.48
CA TYR A 364 2.00 -8.36 21.23
C TYR A 364 2.01 -8.75 19.74
N GLY A 365 2.51 -7.87 18.87
CA GLY A 365 2.50 -7.99 17.43
C GLY A 365 1.56 -6.98 16.76
N ASP A 366 1.79 -6.68 15.50
CA ASP A 366 1.00 -5.70 14.74
C ASP A 366 -0.42 -6.24 14.51
N GLU A 367 -1.38 -5.74 15.26
CA GLU A 367 -2.78 -6.11 15.19
C GLU A 367 -3.56 -5.04 14.43
N LEU A 368 -4.24 -5.43 13.37
CA LEU A 368 -5.09 -4.53 12.60
C LEU A 368 -6.52 -4.58 13.12
N VAL A 369 -7.05 -3.41 13.48
CA VAL A 369 -8.39 -3.26 14.05
C VAL A 369 -9.18 -2.23 13.25
N LEU A 370 -10.37 -2.61 12.80
CA LEU A 370 -11.31 -1.74 12.10
C LEU A 370 -12.17 -0.98 13.13
N ASN A 371 -12.45 0.28 12.81
CA ASN A 371 -13.24 1.19 13.65
C ASN A 371 -12.77 1.24 15.11
N TYR A 372 -11.44 1.26 15.29
CA TYR A 372 -10.86 1.27 16.64
C TYR A 372 -11.28 2.49 17.44
N SER A 373 -11.80 2.24 18.62
CA SER A 373 -12.12 3.25 19.61
C SER A 373 -11.48 2.92 20.97
N LYS A 374 -10.78 3.90 21.55
CA LYS A 374 -10.22 3.81 22.91
C LYS A 374 -11.26 3.94 24.01
N ARG A 375 -12.41 4.51 23.68
CA ARG A 375 -13.52 4.56 24.62
C ARG A 375 -14.03 3.13 24.78
N HIS A 376 -13.79 2.54 25.94
CA HIS A 376 -14.52 1.36 26.33
C HIS A 376 -15.99 1.76 26.35
N ILE A 377 -16.74 1.25 25.40
CA ILE A 377 -18.20 1.31 25.46
C ILE A 377 -18.56 0.50 26.68
N ARG A 378 -19.02 1.16 27.76
CA ARG A 378 -19.44 0.48 28.98
C ARG A 378 -20.76 -0.24 28.71
N GLU A 379 -21.02 -1.31 29.45
CA GLU A 379 -22.28 -2.06 29.36
C GLU A 379 -23.54 -1.17 29.55
N ASP A 380 -23.39 -0.02 30.22
CA ASP A 380 -24.45 0.96 30.49
C ASP A 380 -24.47 2.11 29.44
N ASP A 381 -23.58 2.09 28.44
CA ASP A 381 -23.59 3.08 27.37
C ASP A 381 -24.73 2.78 26.37
N PRO A 382 -25.56 3.78 25.98
CA PRO A 382 -26.64 3.56 25.02
C PRO A 382 -26.16 3.07 23.63
N TYR A 383 -24.88 3.18 23.34
CA TYR A 383 -24.26 2.69 22.10
C TYR A 383 -23.49 1.36 22.33
N HIS A 384 -23.65 0.75 23.49
CA HIS A 384 -23.08 -0.57 23.76
C HIS A 384 -23.77 -1.57 22.82
N CYS A 385 -23.06 -2.04 21.84
CA CYS A 385 -23.45 -3.22 21.08
C CYS A 385 -22.78 -4.41 21.79
N PRO A 386 -23.52 -5.26 22.51
CA PRO A 386 -22.93 -6.44 23.14
C PRO A 386 -22.29 -7.28 22.04
N ALA A 387 -20.99 -7.51 22.14
CA ALA A 387 -20.34 -8.48 21.29
C ALA A 387 -21.14 -9.80 21.39
N GLY A 388 -21.67 -10.28 20.27
CA GLY A 388 -22.33 -11.58 20.22
C GLY A 388 -23.84 -11.58 20.00
N GLU A 389 -24.55 -10.45 19.98
CA GLU A 389 -25.99 -10.46 19.67
C GLU A 389 -26.33 -9.89 18.29
N HIS A 390 -25.57 -8.91 17.79
CA HIS A 390 -25.96 -8.16 16.57
C HIS A 390 -24.79 -7.80 15.64
N GLY A 391 -23.59 -8.37 15.83
CA GLY A 391 -22.36 -7.96 15.12
C GLY A 391 -21.64 -6.81 15.82
N ALA A 392 -20.58 -6.28 15.23
CA ALA A 392 -19.73 -5.26 15.84
C ALA A 392 -19.62 -3.99 14.99
N MET A 393 -19.84 -2.83 15.63
CA MET A 393 -19.69 -1.51 15.01
C MET A 393 -18.28 -0.94 15.23
N VAL A 394 -17.59 -1.42 16.27
CA VAL A 394 -16.26 -0.95 16.69
C VAL A 394 -15.35 -2.09 17.08
N ASN A 395 -14.06 -1.88 16.95
CA ASN A 395 -13.01 -2.80 17.39
C ASN A 395 -13.09 -4.20 16.75
N VAL A 396 -13.43 -4.26 15.47
CA VAL A 396 -13.41 -5.50 14.69
C VAL A 396 -11.96 -5.83 14.30
N HIS A 397 -11.49 -7.02 14.67
CA HIS A 397 -10.13 -7.44 14.42
C HIS A 397 -10.01 -8.10 13.06
N VAL A 398 -8.98 -7.69 12.32
CA VAL A 398 -8.58 -8.40 11.11
C VAL A 398 -7.66 -9.54 11.50
N LEU A 399 -8.01 -10.76 11.11
CA LEU A 399 -7.23 -11.96 11.42
C LEU A 399 -5.85 -11.89 10.75
N ARG A 400 -4.82 -12.25 11.48
CA ARG A 400 -3.47 -12.26 10.93
C ARG A 400 -3.32 -13.35 9.89
N PRO A 401 -2.84 -13.02 8.69
CA PRO A 401 -2.69 -14.02 7.63
C PRO A 401 -1.82 -15.21 8.02
N GLU A 402 -0.79 -15.02 8.85
CA GLU A 402 0.06 -16.11 9.33
C GLU A 402 -0.67 -17.05 10.29
N GLU A 403 -1.58 -16.53 11.13
CA GLU A 403 -2.40 -17.34 12.04
C GLU A 403 -3.45 -18.13 11.26
N VAL A 404 -4.09 -17.47 10.28
CA VAL A 404 -5.06 -18.10 9.39
C VAL A 404 -4.42 -19.25 8.60
N ARG A 405 -3.23 -19.05 8.05
CA ARG A 405 -2.49 -20.07 7.31
C ARG A 405 -2.02 -21.24 8.16
N ALA A 406 -1.69 -20.97 9.42
CA ALA A 406 -1.28 -22.02 10.35
C ALA A 406 -2.43 -22.97 10.68
N ASP A 407 -3.68 -22.50 10.65
CA ASP A 407 -4.88 -23.30 10.93
C ASP A 407 -5.58 -23.76 9.64
N LYS A 408 -4.91 -24.66 8.91
CA LYS A 408 -5.43 -25.21 7.64
C LYS A 408 -6.69 -26.07 7.81
N GLU A 409 -6.98 -26.56 9.01
CA GLU A 409 -8.21 -27.29 9.31
C GLU A 409 -9.42 -26.34 9.31
N ARG A 410 -9.26 -25.19 9.92
CA ARG A 410 -10.30 -24.16 10.03
C ARG A 410 -10.42 -23.31 8.75
N TYR A 411 -9.29 -22.99 8.12
CA TYR A 411 -9.19 -22.09 6.97
C TYR A 411 -8.53 -22.79 5.77
N PRO A 412 -9.12 -23.86 5.23
CA PRO A 412 -8.54 -24.57 4.09
C PRO A 412 -8.52 -23.69 2.84
N GLN A 413 -7.44 -23.75 2.07
CA GLN A 413 -7.29 -23.04 0.79
C GLN A 413 -7.35 -21.50 0.90
N TYR A 414 -7.14 -20.92 2.07
CA TYR A 414 -7.05 -19.48 2.21
C TYR A 414 -5.84 -18.93 1.47
N ASN A 415 -6.07 -17.94 0.63
CA ASN A 415 -5.04 -17.12 0.04
C ASN A 415 -5.48 -15.65 0.14
N GLN A 416 -4.68 -14.84 0.82
CA GLN A 416 -4.94 -13.42 0.99
C GLN A 416 -4.82 -12.66 -0.33
N ASP A 417 -3.92 -13.07 -1.23
CA ASP A 417 -3.58 -12.31 -2.44
C ASP A 417 -4.46 -12.75 -3.62
N ALA A 418 -5.06 -11.77 -4.27
CA ALA A 418 -5.73 -11.93 -5.56
C ALA A 418 -5.04 -11.08 -6.63
N LEU A 419 -5.28 -11.36 -7.91
CA LEU A 419 -4.67 -10.63 -9.01
C LEU A 419 -4.92 -9.12 -8.86
N ASN A 420 -6.16 -8.74 -8.63
CA ASN A 420 -6.56 -7.33 -8.49
C ASN A 420 -6.89 -6.93 -7.04
N GLY A 421 -6.41 -7.63 -6.03
CA GLY A 421 -6.77 -7.20 -4.68
C GLY A 421 -6.28 -8.10 -3.56
N SER A 422 -6.91 -7.94 -2.41
CA SER A 422 -6.63 -8.70 -1.19
C SER A 422 -7.92 -9.09 -0.48
N ILE A 423 -7.89 -10.26 0.16
CA ILE A 423 -8.97 -10.75 1.01
C ILE A 423 -8.46 -10.81 2.44
N LEU A 424 -9.05 -10.03 3.32
CA LEU A 424 -8.72 -9.92 4.72
C LEU A 424 -9.88 -10.47 5.55
N LEU A 425 -9.62 -11.49 6.37
CA LEU A 425 -10.64 -12.08 7.22
C LEU A 425 -10.85 -11.26 8.49
N ILE A 426 -12.09 -11.14 8.92
CA ILE A 426 -12.46 -10.44 10.14
C ILE A 426 -13.18 -11.35 11.12
N ASP A 427 -13.09 -11.02 12.41
CA ASP A 427 -13.55 -11.87 13.52
C ASP A 427 -14.99 -11.61 13.94
N GLU A 428 -15.61 -10.53 13.47
CA GLU A 428 -16.97 -10.13 13.78
C GLU A 428 -17.67 -9.54 12.54
N PRO A 429 -19.01 -9.66 12.38
CA PRO A 429 -19.73 -8.94 11.33
C PRO A 429 -19.57 -7.44 11.50
N LEU A 430 -19.02 -6.78 10.48
CA LEU A 430 -18.70 -5.35 10.50
C LEU A 430 -19.93 -4.51 10.12
N ILE A 431 -20.50 -3.80 11.10
CA ILE A 431 -21.69 -2.99 10.90
C ILE A 431 -21.33 -1.50 10.90
N TYR A 432 -21.86 -0.74 9.95
CA TYR A 432 -21.78 0.71 9.98
C TYR A 432 -22.97 1.30 10.73
N ASP A 433 -22.66 2.18 11.68
CA ASP A 433 -23.64 3.01 12.35
C ASP A 433 -23.08 4.43 12.48
N GLU A 434 -23.78 5.41 11.90
CA GLU A 434 -23.27 6.78 11.82
C GLU A 434 -23.15 7.44 13.19
N ASP A 435 -24.10 7.20 14.11
CA ASP A 435 -24.05 7.77 15.46
C ASP A 435 -22.85 7.22 16.25
N VAL A 436 -22.55 5.93 16.08
CA VAL A 436 -21.38 5.29 16.68
C VAL A 436 -20.08 5.85 16.06
N MET A 437 -20.04 5.97 14.73
CA MET A 437 -18.87 6.54 14.04
C MET A 437 -18.61 7.99 14.50
N VAL A 438 -19.63 8.83 14.49
CA VAL A 438 -19.52 10.25 14.92
C VAL A 438 -19.21 10.38 16.41
N GLY A 439 -19.83 9.55 17.24
CA GLY A 439 -19.72 9.65 18.71
C GLY A 439 -18.42 9.08 19.27
N PHE A 440 -17.90 7.99 18.69
CA PHE A 440 -16.84 7.18 19.30
C PHE A 440 -15.61 6.99 18.42
N VAL A 441 -15.77 6.73 17.13
CA VAL A 441 -14.68 6.35 16.23
C VAL A 441 -14.01 7.58 15.64
N LEU A 442 -14.80 8.48 15.07
CA LEU A 442 -14.34 9.65 14.32
C LEU A 442 -14.43 10.97 15.13
N ASN A 443 -14.82 10.91 16.41
CA ASN A 443 -14.78 12.08 17.29
C ASN A 443 -13.34 12.37 17.76
N GLU A 444 -12.46 12.55 16.78
CA GLU A 444 -11.04 12.86 16.97
C GLU A 444 -10.52 13.59 15.71
N PRO A 445 -9.31 14.18 15.73
CA PRO A 445 -8.71 14.72 14.51
C PRO A 445 -8.52 13.64 13.46
N ILE A 446 -9.29 13.67 12.39
CA ILE A 446 -9.22 12.77 11.24
C ILE A 446 -8.09 13.25 10.34
N ARG A 447 -6.99 12.51 10.25
CA ARG A 447 -5.81 12.85 9.44
C ARG A 447 -5.75 11.96 8.23
N ILE A 448 -5.87 12.57 7.07
CA ILE A 448 -5.88 11.92 5.78
C ILE A 448 -4.60 12.31 5.06
N ASP A 449 -3.66 11.37 4.95
CA ASP A 449 -2.44 11.59 4.16
C ASP A 449 -2.81 11.96 2.72
N ALA A 450 -2.11 12.94 2.14
CA ALA A 450 -2.41 13.40 0.78
C ALA A 450 -2.22 12.29 -0.25
N SER A 451 -1.27 11.38 -0.02
CA SER A 451 -1.02 10.22 -0.87
C SER A 451 -2.13 9.18 -0.75
N SER A 452 -2.77 9.04 0.44
CA SER A 452 -3.84 8.07 0.65
C SER A 452 -5.16 8.46 -0.02
N VAL A 453 -5.30 9.73 -0.40
CA VAL A 453 -6.46 10.21 -1.19
C VAL A 453 -6.53 9.52 -2.56
N ILE A 454 -5.41 9.05 -3.09
CA ILE A 454 -5.27 8.51 -4.44
C ILE A 454 -5.15 6.97 -4.36
N PRO A 455 -6.25 6.21 -4.59
CA PRO A 455 -6.25 4.75 -4.46
C PRO A 455 -5.21 4.05 -5.32
N GLU A 456 -4.98 4.58 -6.52
CA GLU A 456 -4.07 4.02 -7.51
C GLU A 456 -2.61 4.03 -7.03
N LEU A 457 -2.21 4.96 -6.15
CA LEU A 457 -0.85 4.97 -5.60
C LEU A 457 -0.55 3.73 -4.77
N THR A 458 -1.55 3.25 -4.02
CA THR A 458 -1.41 2.03 -3.22
C THR A 458 -1.54 0.78 -4.10
N THR A 459 -2.56 0.75 -4.96
CA THR A 459 -2.84 -0.39 -5.85
C THR A 459 -1.68 -0.70 -6.78
N ASN A 460 -1.03 0.34 -7.33
CA ASN A 460 0.10 0.20 -8.25
C ASN A 460 1.47 0.17 -7.54
N ASN A 461 1.49 0.05 -6.20
CA ASN A 461 2.68 0.04 -5.37
C ASN A 461 3.60 1.25 -5.61
N ILE A 462 3.03 2.40 -5.97
CA ILE A 462 3.75 3.67 -6.06
C ILE A 462 3.99 4.18 -4.65
N ARG A 463 2.95 4.20 -3.82
CA ARG A 463 3.08 4.47 -2.39
C ARG A 463 3.87 3.34 -1.73
N TRP A 464 4.93 3.68 -1.03
CA TRP A 464 5.87 2.77 -0.36
C TRP A 464 6.71 1.86 -1.28
N GLY A 465 6.56 1.96 -2.60
CA GLY A 465 7.44 1.31 -3.56
C GLY A 465 8.72 2.11 -3.81
N ASP A 466 9.67 1.50 -4.48
CA ASP A 466 10.83 2.18 -5.04
C ASP A 466 10.60 2.46 -6.53
N ASN A 467 11.05 3.61 -7.00
CA ASN A 467 11.14 3.87 -8.44
C ASN A 467 12.64 3.98 -8.80
N PRO A 468 13.28 2.86 -9.15
CA PRO A 468 14.71 2.85 -9.47
C PRO A 468 15.05 3.62 -10.73
N ASP A 469 14.09 3.81 -11.62
CA ASP A 469 14.28 4.44 -12.92
C ASP A 469 14.34 5.96 -12.82
N PHE A 470 13.77 6.54 -11.75
CA PHE A 470 13.74 7.97 -11.54
C PHE A 470 14.14 8.37 -10.12
N ILE A 471 15.44 8.57 -9.91
CA ILE A 471 16.00 8.97 -8.62
C ILE A 471 16.33 10.45 -8.62
N MET A 472 15.67 11.23 -7.76
CA MET A 472 16.09 12.60 -7.43
C MET A 472 17.01 12.59 -6.22
N ALA A 473 17.98 13.49 -6.17
CA ALA A 473 18.93 13.59 -5.06
C ALA A 473 18.19 13.73 -3.72
N GLY A 474 18.33 12.72 -2.85
CA GLY A 474 17.71 12.67 -1.52
C GLY A 474 16.30 12.05 -1.46
N TYR A 475 15.78 11.54 -2.58
CA TYR A 475 14.51 10.82 -2.66
C TYR A 475 14.72 9.49 -3.37
N TYR A 476 14.08 8.44 -2.88
CA TYR A 476 14.19 7.09 -3.47
C TYR A 476 13.01 6.71 -4.34
N ASN A 477 11.87 7.42 -4.17
CA ASN A 477 10.68 7.20 -4.97
C ASN A 477 10.04 8.55 -5.32
N VAL A 478 10.14 8.94 -6.58
CA VAL A 478 9.45 10.10 -7.15
C VAL A 478 8.71 9.62 -8.38
N THR A 479 7.40 9.79 -8.40
CA THR A 479 6.57 9.34 -9.52
C THR A 479 5.63 10.46 -9.93
N LEU A 480 5.69 10.88 -11.20
CA LEU A 480 4.76 11.85 -11.78
C LEU A 480 3.41 11.19 -12.02
N ILE A 481 2.34 11.86 -11.66
CA ILE A 481 0.98 11.37 -11.84
C ILE A 481 0.33 12.17 -12.96
N PRO A 482 -0.01 11.56 -14.10
CA PRO A 482 -0.59 12.30 -15.22
C PRO A 482 -2.07 12.62 -14.99
N GLU A 483 -2.59 13.58 -15.74
CA GLU A 483 -4.02 13.88 -15.75
C GLU A 483 -4.81 12.63 -16.18
N GLY A 484 -5.91 12.35 -15.45
CA GLY A 484 -6.77 11.17 -15.69
C GLY A 484 -6.25 9.87 -15.09
N TYR A 485 -5.11 9.88 -14.37
CA TYR A 485 -4.63 8.68 -13.66
C TYR A 485 -5.47 8.31 -12.44
N SER A 486 -6.13 9.28 -11.83
CA SER A 486 -7.06 9.07 -10.71
C SER A 486 -8.24 10.03 -10.81
N ASP A 487 -9.43 9.51 -10.49
CA ASP A 487 -10.66 10.31 -10.40
C ASP A 487 -10.70 11.19 -9.12
N CYS A 488 -9.76 10.99 -8.21
CA CYS A 488 -9.62 11.79 -6.99
C CYS A 488 -8.82 13.08 -7.21
N ILE A 489 -8.34 13.35 -8.43
CA ILE A 489 -7.55 14.55 -8.76
C ILE A 489 -8.15 15.26 -9.95
N GLN A 490 -8.30 16.58 -9.87
CA GLN A 490 -8.68 17.45 -10.97
C GLN A 490 -7.57 18.42 -11.30
N TYR A 491 -7.17 18.47 -12.56
CA TYR A 491 -6.17 19.37 -13.09
C TYR A 491 -6.87 20.54 -13.78
N TYR A 492 -6.62 21.77 -13.30
CA TYR A 492 -7.11 23.02 -13.92
C TYR A 492 -6.07 23.65 -14.83
N THR A 493 -4.84 23.17 -14.78
CA THR A 493 -3.74 23.53 -15.65
C THR A 493 -3.10 22.28 -16.22
N PRO A 494 -2.71 22.26 -17.51
CA PRO A 494 -2.04 21.13 -18.10
C PRO A 494 -0.65 20.93 -17.46
N ASP A 495 -0.30 19.68 -17.21
CA ASP A 495 1.00 19.19 -16.74
C ASP A 495 1.65 20.04 -15.61
N PRO A 496 1.07 20.05 -14.40
CA PRO A 496 1.62 20.79 -13.27
C PRO A 496 2.81 20.05 -12.61
N HIS A 497 3.38 19.00 -13.23
CA HIS A 497 4.35 18.10 -12.62
C HIS A 497 3.90 17.62 -11.23
N PHE A 498 2.64 17.22 -11.14
CA PHE A 498 2.09 16.63 -9.93
C PHE A 498 2.75 15.29 -9.68
N ARG A 499 3.36 15.13 -8.51
CA ARG A 499 4.16 13.95 -8.20
C ARG A 499 3.97 13.47 -6.78
N TYR A 500 3.97 12.19 -6.64
CA TYR A 500 4.21 11.50 -5.38
C TYR A 500 5.70 11.54 -5.06
N VAL A 501 6.04 11.75 -3.80
CA VAL A 501 7.41 11.74 -3.29
C VAL A 501 7.43 10.93 -2.01
N GLY A 502 8.12 9.81 -2.02
CA GLY A 502 8.25 8.91 -0.88
C GLY A 502 9.70 8.60 -0.55
N ASN A 503 9.91 7.93 0.58
CA ASN A 503 11.21 7.43 1.03
C ASN A 503 12.32 8.49 1.09
N ALA A 504 11.99 9.74 1.41
CA ALA A 504 13.00 10.80 1.50
C ALA A 504 13.86 10.64 2.77
N ILE A 505 15.19 10.65 2.61
CA ILE A 505 16.14 10.51 3.74
C ILE A 505 15.92 11.59 4.81
N SER A 506 15.42 12.75 4.42
CA SER A 506 15.25 13.92 5.29
C SER A 506 13.80 14.39 5.38
N ALA A 507 12.83 13.58 4.95
CA ALA A 507 11.43 13.97 4.98
C ALA A 507 10.94 14.20 6.40
N ASN A 508 10.36 15.37 6.60
CA ASN A 508 9.67 15.73 7.84
C ASN A 508 8.15 15.60 7.68
N SER A 509 7.70 14.77 6.73
CA SER A 509 6.31 14.55 6.44
C SER A 509 5.67 13.56 7.43
N TYR A 510 4.35 13.62 7.52
CA TYR A 510 3.53 12.62 8.19
C TYR A 510 3.57 11.32 7.37
N GLN A 511 3.80 10.18 7.98
CA GLN A 511 3.97 8.91 7.30
C GLN A 511 5.15 8.83 6.29
N GLY A 512 5.88 9.97 6.08
CA GLY A 512 7.13 10.03 5.32
C GLY A 512 7.00 10.09 3.81
N ASP A 513 5.83 10.35 3.31
CA ASP A 513 5.58 10.66 1.91
C ASP A 513 4.83 11.99 1.78
N GLU A 514 4.73 12.51 0.59
CA GLU A 514 4.15 13.82 0.33
C GLU A 514 3.77 13.97 -1.15
N ILE A 515 2.83 14.87 -1.41
CA ILE A 515 2.49 15.30 -2.77
C ILE A 515 3.13 16.64 -3.05
N ILE A 516 3.82 16.76 -4.19
CA ILE A 516 4.44 18.00 -4.63
C ILE A 516 3.99 18.33 -6.05
N PHE A 517 3.81 19.61 -6.36
CA PHE A 517 3.60 20.10 -7.71
C PHE A 517 4.18 21.50 -7.91
N ASP A 518 4.36 21.88 -9.17
CA ASP A 518 4.99 23.15 -9.53
C ASP A 518 4.01 24.32 -9.39
N VAL A 519 4.55 25.54 -9.40
CA VAL A 519 3.78 26.78 -9.14
C VAL A 519 2.79 27.13 -10.24
N GLU A 520 2.94 26.56 -11.39
CA GLU A 520 1.98 26.66 -12.50
C GLU A 520 0.75 25.78 -12.26
N GLY A 521 0.84 24.86 -11.30
CA GLY A 521 -0.23 23.90 -10.99
C GLY A 521 -1.43 24.56 -10.31
N ASP A 522 -2.61 24.23 -10.81
CA ASP A 522 -3.90 24.55 -10.21
C ASP A 522 -4.66 23.24 -10.14
N ILE A 523 -4.77 22.65 -8.94
CA ILE A 523 -5.15 21.26 -8.74
C ILE A 523 -6.19 21.17 -7.64
N ALA A 524 -7.17 20.27 -7.78
CA ALA A 524 -8.04 19.87 -6.69
C ALA A 524 -7.90 18.39 -6.37
N MET A 525 -7.98 18.06 -5.08
CA MET A 525 -7.99 16.71 -4.55
C MET A 525 -9.33 16.47 -3.85
N ARG A 526 -9.96 15.31 -4.10
CA ARG A 526 -11.20 14.89 -3.46
C ARG A 526 -10.89 14.34 -2.07
N LEU A 527 -11.52 14.86 -1.04
CA LEU A 527 -11.44 14.25 0.28
C LEU A 527 -12.30 12.98 0.36
N PRO A 528 -11.88 11.96 1.10
CA PRO A 528 -12.77 10.89 1.51
C PRO A 528 -14.00 11.44 2.24
N HIS A 529 -15.14 10.81 2.07
CA HIS A 529 -16.36 11.21 2.74
C HIS A 529 -16.23 11.11 4.26
N VAL A 530 -16.54 12.19 4.94
CA VAL A 530 -16.66 12.22 6.40
C VAL A 530 -18.13 12.31 6.77
N PRO A 531 -18.54 11.82 7.95
CA PRO A 531 -19.92 11.99 8.42
C PRO A 531 -20.35 13.46 8.37
N ALA A 532 -21.60 13.70 8.03
CA ALA A 532 -22.13 15.05 7.92
C ALA A 532 -21.95 15.85 9.21
N GLY A 533 -21.28 16.99 9.14
CA GLY A 533 -20.95 17.75 10.34
C GLY A 533 -20.14 19.01 10.09
N THR A 534 -19.88 19.75 11.16
CA THR A 534 -19.02 20.93 11.10
C THR A 534 -17.62 20.56 11.56
N TYR A 535 -16.64 20.81 10.68
CA TYR A 535 -15.23 20.53 10.91
C TYR A 535 -14.38 21.78 10.74
N GLU A 536 -13.30 21.88 11.52
CA GLU A 536 -12.16 22.73 11.21
C GLU A 536 -11.23 21.95 10.28
N LEU A 537 -11.10 22.42 9.04
CA LEU A 537 -10.22 21.84 8.04
C LEU A 537 -8.85 22.50 8.13
N ARG A 538 -7.83 21.66 8.20
CA ARG A 538 -6.42 22.06 8.25
C ARG A 538 -5.63 21.37 7.14
N LEU A 539 -4.57 22.03 6.68
CA LEU A 539 -3.57 21.46 5.79
C LEU A 539 -2.24 21.36 6.52
N ALA A 540 -1.58 20.23 6.42
CA ALA A 540 -0.19 20.06 6.82
C ALA A 540 0.76 20.19 5.64
N TYR A 541 1.92 20.77 5.91
CA TYR A 541 2.97 20.98 4.92
C TYR A 541 4.34 21.14 5.61
N THR A 542 5.39 20.94 4.83
CA THR A 542 6.76 21.24 5.27
C THR A 542 7.16 22.65 4.81
N SER A 543 7.39 23.55 5.77
CA SER A 543 7.74 24.94 5.46
C SER A 543 9.22 25.07 5.10
N TYR A 544 9.48 25.57 3.89
CA TYR A 544 10.79 25.95 3.38
C TYR A 544 10.67 27.24 2.56
N ASP A 545 11.79 27.95 2.41
CA ASP A 545 11.84 29.20 1.66
C ASP A 545 11.48 29.07 0.17
N ASN A 546 11.56 27.87 -0.37
CA ASN A 546 11.14 27.53 -1.73
C ASN A 546 9.66 27.09 -1.87
N ARG A 547 8.83 27.33 -0.86
CA ARG A 547 7.39 27.08 -0.95
C ARG A 547 6.65 28.30 -1.52
N ALA A 548 5.55 28.02 -2.22
CA ALA A 548 4.73 29.03 -2.87
C ALA A 548 3.77 29.74 -1.90
N THR A 549 3.27 30.89 -2.32
CA THR A 549 2.04 31.48 -1.76
C THR A 549 0.84 30.85 -2.48
N VAL A 550 -0.13 30.34 -1.73
CA VAL A 550 -1.22 29.52 -2.23
C VAL A 550 -2.58 30.08 -1.79
N GLN A 551 -3.53 30.13 -2.72
CA GLN A 551 -4.94 30.30 -2.44
C GLN A 551 -5.64 28.95 -2.38
N PHE A 552 -6.35 28.70 -1.30
CA PHE A 552 -7.14 27.47 -1.13
C PHE A 552 -8.62 27.74 -1.43
N TYR A 553 -9.27 26.70 -1.94
CA TYR A 553 -10.71 26.64 -2.15
C TYR A 553 -11.24 25.33 -1.60
N VAL A 554 -12.43 25.34 -1.03
CA VAL A 554 -13.20 24.14 -0.70
C VAL A 554 -14.48 24.19 -1.49
N ASP A 555 -14.73 23.17 -2.31
CA ASP A 555 -15.87 23.09 -3.24
C ASP A 555 -15.95 24.31 -4.17
N ASN A 556 -14.80 24.72 -4.71
CA ASN A 556 -14.63 25.93 -5.52
C ASN A 556 -14.97 27.26 -4.81
N VAL A 557 -15.24 27.25 -3.51
CA VAL A 557 -15.42 28.46 -2.70
C VAL A 557 -14.09 28.85 -2.05
N ILE A 558 -13.69 30.10 -2.26
CA ILE A 558 -12.42 30.63 -1.71
C ILE A 558 -12.42 30.55 -0.17
N THR A 559 -11.33 30.08 0.41
CA THR A 559 -11.13 30.04 1.86
C THR A 559 -10.09 31.05 2.29
N GLY A 560 -10.52 32.07 3.03
CA GLY A 560 -9.59 33.06 3.57
C GLY A 560 -8.76 33.80 2.52
N ILE A 561 -7.64 34.35 2.96
CA ILE A 561 -6.63 35.01 2.11
C ILE A 561 -5.54 34.02 1.70
N PRO A 562 -4.77 34.30 0.64
CA PRO A 562 -3.63 33.45 0.26
C PRO A 562 -2.66 33.26 1.42
N ILE A 563 -2.14 32.08 1.55
CA ILE A 563 -1.20 31.68 2.60
C ILE A 563 0.18 31.48 2.00
N ASP A 564 1.17 32.17 2.58
CA ASP A 564 2.58 32.01 2.22
C ASP A 564 3.18 30.81 2.95
N LEU A 565 3.32 29.69 2.24
CA LEU A 565 3.86 28.43 2.79
C LEU A 565 5.39 28.48 3.00
N SER A 566 6.07 29.54 2.53
CA SER A 566 7.49 29.75 2.76
C SER A 566 7.81 30.36 4.13
N VAL A 567 6.79 30.74 4.89
CA VAL A 567 6.97 31.31 6.22
C VAL A 567 7.50 30.26 7.19
N LEU A 568 8.72 30.46 7.66
CA LEU A 568 9.38 29.51 8.55
C LEU A 568 8.79 29.53 9.96
N ALA A 569 8.92 28.44 10.67
CA ALA A 569 8.38 28.26 12.02
C ALA A 569 8.84 29.32 13.04
N ASN A 570 10.10 29.79 12.95
CA ASN A 570 10.67 30.83 13.82
C ASN A 570 10.23 32.23 13.47
N ASP A 571 9.50 32.46 12.37
CA ASP A 571 8.93 33.75 12.03
C ASP A 571 7.90 34.16 13.09
N PRO A 572 7.87 35.40 13.54
CA PRO A 572 6.88 35.93 14.50
C PRO A 572 5.42 35.70 14.06
N ARG A 573 5.17 35.58 12.74
CA ARG A 573 3.84 35.31 12.19
C ARG A 573 3.36 33.89 12.56
N VAL A 574 4.29 32.94 12.74
CA VAL A 574 4.03 31.57 13.19
C VAL A 574 4.26 31.43 14.69
N GLY A 575 5.46 31.78 15.15
CA GLY A 575 5.84 31.80 16.56
C GLY A 575 5.96 30.41 17.19
N TRP A 576 6.49 29.44 16.43
CA TRP A 576 6.73 28.07 16.90
C TRP A 576 7.84 28.06 17.97
N VAL A 577 7.59 27.33 19.06
CA VAL A 577 8.55 27.05 20.12
C VAL A 577 8.48 25.56 20.46
N ARG A 578 9.61 24.93 20.68
CA ARG A 578 9.67 23.52 21.04
C ARG A 578 8.95 23.26 22.37
N ASP A 579 8.17 22.18 22.49
CA ASP A 579 7.41 21.87 23.72
C ASP A 579 8.30 21.79 24.95
N SER A 580 9.47 21.13 24.83
CA SER A 580 10.45 20.98 25.93
C SER A 580 11.11 22.30 26.36
N GLU A 581 11.04 23.35 25.55
CA GLU A 581 11.59 24.68 25.89
C GLU A 581 10.56 25.57 26.60
N THR A 582 9.35 25.07 26.83
CA THR A 582 8.27 25.79 27.51
C THR A 582 7.99 25.19 28.90
N THR A 583 7.50 26.00 29.83
CA THR A 583 7.21 25.56 31.20
C THR A 583 5.93 24.72 31.32
N ASP A 584 5.05 24.80 30.34
CA ASP A 584 3.74 24.16 30.29
C ASP A 584 3.64 23.09 29.18
N ASN A 585 4.79 22.61 28.72
CA ASN A 585 4.90 21.63 27.64
C ASN A 585 4.18 22.07 26.36
N GLY A 586 4.31 23.35 25.98
CA GLY A 586 3.83 23.94 24.75
C GLY A 586 2.36 24.35 24.72
N VAL A 587 1.60 24.23 25.82
CA VAL A 587 0.15 24.50 25.82
C VAL A 587 -0.15 25.97 25.46
N ALA A 588 0.56 26.92 26.05
CA ALA A 588 0.38 28.35 25.74
C ALA A 588 0.85 28.67 24.32
N ASN A 589 1.93 28.03 23.87
CA ASN A 589 2.44 28.23 22.51
C ASN A 589 1.45 27.73 21.46
N ASP A 590 0.85 26.55 21.66
CA ASP A 590 -0.17 26.01 20.75
C ASP A 590 -1.36 26.97 20.58
N LYS A 591 -1.84 27.56 21.71
CA LYS A 591 -2.92 28.55 21.67
C LYS A 591 -2.51 29.82 20.91
N GLN A 592 -1.28 30.29 21.11
CA GLN A 592 -0.76 31.46 20.40
C GLN A 592 -0.59 31.21 18.90
N MET A 593 -0.08 30.04 18.51
CA MET A 593 0.05 29.65 17.11
C MET A 593 -1.34 29.54 16.47
N LYS A 594 -2.29 28.86 17.13
CA LYS A 594 -3.66 28.71 16.62
C LYS A 594 -4.35 30.06 16.40
N ASN A 595 -4.15 31.02 17.29
CA ASN A 595 -4.68 32.42 17.13
C ASN A 595 -4.10 33.13 15.89
N ARG A 596 -2.98 32.65 15.36
CA ARG A 596 -2.35 33.14 14.10
C ARG A 596 -2.72 32.25 12.90
N GLY A 597 -3.55 31.22 13.07
CA GLY A 597 -3.96 30.28 12.04
C GLY A 597 -2.99 29.11 11.82
N PHE A 598 -1.96 28.95 12.66
CA PHE A 598 -0.96 27.90 12.53
C PHE A 598 -1.01 26.92 13.71
N LEU A 599 -0.56 25.71 13.46
CA LEU A 599 -0.36 24.67 14.45
C LEU A 599 0.94 23.89 14.15
N LYS A 600 1.48 23.21 15.14
CA LYS A 600 2.62 22.30 14.95
C LYS A 600 2.17 21.10 14.14
N GLY A 601 2.86 20.80 13.03
CA GLY A 601 2.64 19.59 12.23
C GLY A 601 3.14 18.35 12.95
N LEU A 602 2.58 17.21 12.59
CA LEU A 602 3.08 15.91 13.00
C LEU A 602 4.05 15.39 11.94
N THR A 603 5.02 14.59 12.37
CA THR A 603 5.99 13.95 11.50
C THR A 603 6.31 12.56 12.03
N SER A 604 6.55 11.62 11.13
CA SER A 604 7.08 10.29 11.46
C SER A 604 8.61 10.26 11.49
N GLN A 605 9.29 11.34 11.09
CA GLN A 605 10.74 11.35 11.02
C GLN A 605 11.42 11.26 12.39
N LYS A 606 12.45 10.40 12.48
CA LYS A 606 13.39 10.38 13.59
C LYS A 606 14.31 11.59 13.52
N VAL A 607 14.30 12.45 14.54
CA VAL A 607 15.34 13.44 14.71
C VAL A 607 16.66 12.74 15.06
N ILE A 608 17.71 13.02 14.32
CA ILE A 608 19.02 12.33 14.32
C ILE A 608 19.67 12.19 15.72
N ASN A 609 19.17 12.83 16.76
CA ASN A 609 19.71 12.85 18.13
C ASN A 609 18.80 12.18 19.17
N GLY A 610 17.97 11.25 18.80
CA GLY A 610 17.49 10.22 19.77
C GLY A 610 16.19 10.47 20.49
N SER A 611 15.48 11.59 20.34
CA SER A 611 14.12 11.69 20.86
C SER A 611 13.13 12.01 19.73
N ILE A 612 12.16 11.13 19.58
CA ILE A 612 11.05 11.33 18.66
C ILE A 612 9.93 11.95 19.46
N THR A 613 9.59 13.15 19.09
CA THR A 613 8.29 13.70 19.42
C THR A 613 7.65 14.07 18.11
N GLY A 614 6.49 13.50 17.79
CA GLY A 614 5.81 13.74 16.53
C GLY A 614 5.51 15.21 16.21
N ARG A 615 5.90 16.16 17.07
CA ARG A 615 5.65 17.61 16.95
C ARG A 615 6.91 18.48 17.05
N ASP A 616 8.08 17.88 17.16
CA ASP A 616 9.32 18.60 17.45
C ASP A 616 10.05 19.15 16.21
N SER A 617 9.52 18.86 15.02
CA SER A 617 10.06 19.42 13.79
C SER A 617 9.54 20.83 13.52
N PRO A 618 10.41 21.87 13.53
CA PRO A 618 9.98 23.22 13.22
C PRO A 618 9.59 23.41 11.74
N GLN A 619 9.97 22.49 10.86
CA GLN A 619 9.56 22.53 9.47
C GLN A 619 8.12 22.06 9.26
N CYS A 620 7.61 21.15 10.11
CA CYS A 620 6.26 20.63 9.95
C CYS A 620 5.24 21.57 10.57
N LEU A 621 4.42 22.16 9.74
CA LEU A 621 3.36 23.08 10.13
C LEU A 621 2.01 22.61 9.63
N ARG A 622 0.97 22.93 10.38
CA ARG A 622 -0.42 22.89 9.89
C ARG A 622 -0.97 24.31 9.84
N VAL A 623 -1.81 24.58 8.85
CA VAL A 623 -2.53 25.82 8.72
C VAL A 623 -4.03 25.57 8.70
N VAL A 624 -4.79 26.41 9.40
CA VAL A 624 -6.26 26.34 9.39
C VAL A 624 -6.76 26.98 8.10
N LEU A 625 -7.45 26.18 7.27
CA LEU A 625 -8.02 26.65 6.01
C LEU A 625 -9.40 27.28 6.23
N THR A 626 -10.28 26.57 6.93
CA THR A 626 -11.66 27.03 7.17
C THR A 626 -12.32 26.20 8.27
N THR A 627 -13.44 26.70 8.79
CA THR A 627 -14.40 25.92 9.57
C THR A 627 -15.73 25.99 8.86
N LYS A 628 -16.23 24.85 8.39
CA LYS A 628 -17.50 24.80 7.64
C LYS A 628 -18.25 23.49 7.90
N TYR A 629 -19.49 23.46 7.49
CA TYR A 629 -20.29 22.24 7.43
C TYR A 629 -19.91 21.44 6.18
N PHE A 630 -19.58 20.16 6.36
CA PHE A 630 -19.39 19.15 5.32
C PHE A 630 -20.65 18.29 5.28
N SER A 631 -21.19 18.10 4.09
CA SER A 631 -22.32 17.21 3.83
C SER A 631 -21.81 15.79 3.47
N GLU A 632 -22.70 14.90 3.13
CA GLU A 632 -22.38 13.56 2.62
C GLU A 632 -21.95 13.54 1.13
N ASN A 633 -21.84 14.72 0.49
CA ASN A 633 -21.41 14.80 -0.91
C ASN A 633 -19.89 14.85 -1.01
N ASP A 634 -19.37 14.69 -2.23
CA ASP A 634 -17.98 14.91 -2.55
C ASP A 634 -17.52 16.32 -2.17
N HIS A 635 -16.39 16.40 -1.49
CA HIS A 635 -15.74 17.65 -1.14
C HIS A 635 -14.35 17.72 -1.74
N TRP A 636 -14.06 18.83 -2.41
CA TRP A 636 -12.82 19.04 -3.13
C TRP A 636 -12.00 20.18 -2.52
N ILE A 637 -10.73 19.93 -2.25
CA ILE A 637 -9.78 20.95 -1.85
C ILE A 637 -8.94 21.33 -3.05
N ARG A 638 -9.18 22.54 -3.57
CA ARG A 638 -8.38 23.10 -4.66
C ARG A 638 -7.24 23.95 -4.10
N VAL A 639 -6.06 23.74 -4.63
CA VAL A 639 -4.80 24.35 -4.22
C VAL A 639 -4.22 25.07 -5.42
N LYS A 640 -4.18 26.42 -5.34
CA LYS A 640 -3.78 27.28 -6.44
C LYS A 640 -2.67 28.22 -6.02
N PRO A 641 -1.45 28.12 -6.55
CA PRO A 641 -0.40 29.12 -6.36
C PRO A 641 -0.84 30.48 -6.89
N VAL A 642 -0.49 31.55 -6.18
CA VAL A 642 -0.84 32.93 -6.56
C VAL A 642 0.33 33.90 -6.30
N GLY A 643 0.47 34.89 -7.13
CA GLY A 643 1.56 35.86 -7.04
C GLY A 643 2.83 35.39 -7.76
N ASP A 644 3.96 36.05 -7.44
CA ASP A 644 5.27 35.70 -8.00
C ASP A 644 5.91 34.58 -7.18
N ASN A 645 5.87 33.38 -7.73
CA ASN A 645 6.39 32.15 -7.12
C ASN A 645 7.51 31.50 -7.94
N THR A 646 8.22 32.25 -8.78
CA THR A 646 9.28 31.71 -9.65
C THR A 646 10.26 30.83 -8.88
N GLY A 647 10.45 29.59 -9.33
CA GLY A 647 11.35 28.59 -8.74
C GLY A 647 10.88 28.00 -7.41
N LYS A 648 9.60 28.14 -7.08
CA LYS A 648 8.98 27.58 -5.90
C LYS A 648 8.09 26.39 -6.26
N GLY A 649 7.61 25.66 -5.26
CA GLY A 649 6.69 24.55 -5.40
C GLY A 649 5.63 24.52 -4.30
N VAL A 650 4.58 23.76 -4.51
CA VAL A 650 3.56 23.47 -3.52
C VAL A 650 3.78 22.08 -2.99
N GLN A 651 3.69 21.91 -1.69
CA GLN A 651 3.71 20.63 -1.02
C GLN A 651 2.44 20.48 -0.18
N VAL A 652 1.84 19.30 -0.27
CA VAL A 652 0.72 18.85 0.54
C VAL A 652 1.14 17.56 1.23
N ASP A 653 1.13 17.58 2.56
CA ASP A 653 1.49 16.45 3.40
C ASP A 653 0.22 15.66 3.78
N TYR A 654 -0.64 16.24 4.61
CA TYR A 654 -1.93 15.65 4.93
C TYR A 654 -3.02 16.70 5.15
N PHE A 655 -4.27 16.28 4.99
CA PHE A 655 -5.43 17.04 5.42
C PHE A 655 -5.87 16.57 6.81
N GLU A 656 -6.37 17.51 7.62
CA GLU A 656 -6.90 17.18 8.92
C GLU A 656 -8.29 17.82 9.10
N LEU A 657 -9.29 16.99 9.35
CA LEU A 657 -10.64 17.42 9.68
C LEU A 657 -10.86 17.19 11.17
N VAL A 658 -11.13 18.28 11.90
CA VAL A 658 -11.34 18.21 13.34
C VAL A 658 -12.80 18.52 13.67
N PRO A 659 -13.54 17.51 14.20
CA PRO A 659 -14.95 17.73 14.54
C PRO A 659 -15.12 18.83 15.58
N MET A 660 -16.17 19.65 15.44
CA MET A 660 -16.46 20.73 16.40
C MET A 660 -16.78 20.21 17.80
N GLY A 661 -17.27 18.97 17.92
CA GLY A 661 -17.42 18.30 19.22
C GLY A 661 -16.10 18.18 19.96
N TRP A 662 -15.05 17.70 19.26
CA TRP A 662 -13.68 17.63 19.78
C TRP A 662 -13.13 19.00 20.17
N LEU A 663 -13.27 20.00 19.29
CA LEU A 663 -12.71 21.34 19.52
C LEU A 663 -13.35 22.08 20.69
N ARG A 664 -14.60 21.80 21.01
CA ARG A 664 -15.35 22.45 22.10
C ARG A 664 -15.21 21.72 23.43
N ASP A 665 -14.68 20.52 23.42
CA ASP A 665 -14.46 19.77 24.66
C ASP A 665 -13.22 20.30 25.37
N GLU A 666 -13.42 21.10 26.43
CA GLU A 666 -12.34 21.69 27.21
C GLU A 666 -11.53 20.65 28.00
N SER A 667 -12.05 19.45 28.18
CA SER A 667 -11.33 18.34 28.82
C SER A 667 -10.28 17.71 27.92
N ILE A 668 -10.38 17.92 26.59
CA ILE A 668 -9.44 17.43 25.58
C ILE A 668 -8.41 18.51 25.28
N PRO A 669 -7.11 18.23 25.32
CA PRO A 669 -6.08 19.17 24.89
C PRO A 669 -6.30 19.64 23.45
N LEU A 670 -6.03 20.92 23.15
CA LEU A 670 -6.17 21.48 21.80
C LEU A 670 -5.35 20.73 20.74
N GLU A 671 -4.29 20.11 21.20
CA GLU A 671 -3.43 19.25 20.41
C GLU A 671 -3.33 17.89 21.10
N ASP A 672 -3.27 16.86 20.29
CA ASP A 672 -3.11 15.48 20.77
C ASP A 672 -1.71 15.32 21.39
N LYS A 673 -1.60 15.71 22.65
CA LYS A 673 -0.41 15.51 23.47
C LYS A 673 -0.51 14.14 24.15
N ARG A 674 -0.47 13.08 23.37
CA ARG A 674 -0.41 11.74 23.96
C ARG A 674 0.93 11.56 24.65
N LYS A 675 0.88 11.42 25.95
CA LYS A 675 2.02 11.11 26.79
C LYS A 675 2.38 9.64 26.67
#